data_fd4355da066db0f602c50ec935becce3
#
_entry.id   fd4355da066db0f602c50ec935becce3
#
_cell.length_a   1.000
_cell.length_b   1.000
_cell.length_c   1.000
_cell.angle_alpha   90.00
_cell.angle_beta   90.00
_cell.angle_gamma   90.00
#
_symmetry.space_group_name_H-M   'P 1'
#
loop_
_entity.id
_entity.type
_entity.pdbx_description
1 polymer ?
#
loop_
_entity_poly.entity_id
_entity_poly.type
_entity_poly.pdbx_seq_one_letter_code
_entity_poly.pdbx_strand_id
1 'polypeptide(L)'
;MMRRLGIFAAAFAVAAAGFILLGNAAAALITAAVTGALAGVFLLLRDRRLRAARIFLLGLCVGLLWCAGYRAVFLGRAARHDGERLPVTVTALAAPSETPYGAAVPVELPLEGRRLSCTLYLRESAEEICPGDCISCTAKLRLVDARSKKASDRYSQSHGVWFRLSAGTGAAVTHPAHPGVRFWPACFSMLLRQKINTVFDADSAGFLSALLTGDRGGLDMQTRNELSIAGIYHTVAVSGMHVSILLGMVMQLCGSRRRLAAAIGVPTIVFFVLMTGAPASAVRAGVMQTLLLLAPLVQREDDPITSLSAAGLFLLLVNPWTLLDVGFQLSFASAAGILLFAGRLYRALAERRALRACLRRGGIGGQLAAVLVSSVSCSTASMTFALPLSAYYFGTVSLVAPLVNMLTLWAVSLIFTAGMLIALLALVWTGAAYGPAWLLSWLVRYVLLSARGFSKLPCAAIYPENFYMTAWCVLLYGAILFYALSPVRPRFSVTAASLAAALCAALVCAYAQFHLPYFTFTALDVGQGQCLVYQRGTWTAVIDCGGSTWNAGEDAARYLQSYGEYRIEALILTHYDADHAGGAAQLIERQRVERVFLPRGVEASDLKETILAKAAERGTEVIFVDEDLLLSFDGGELRVFAPLSDKDSNDSGISVLASAG
;
A
#
# COMPACT_ATOMS: atom_id res chain seq x y z
N MET A 1 -25.96 4.12 -21.08
CA MET A 1 -25.50 5.32 -21.81
C MET A 1 -24.22 5.81 -21.17
N MET A 2 -23.06 5.67 -21.83
CA MET A 2 -21.77 6.13 -21.26
C MET A 2 -21.81 7.66 -21.07
N ARG A 3 -21.46 8.11 -19.87
CA ARG A 3 -21.50 9.52 -19.49
C ARG A 3 -20.32 10.24 -20.11
N ARG A 4 -20.53 11.44 -20.66
CA ARG A 4 -19.53 12.18 -21.44
C ARG A 4 -18.24 12.41 -20.68
N LEU A 5 -18.35 12.81 -19.39
CA LEU A 5 -17.19 13.04 -18.54
C LEU A 5 -16.40 11.74 -18.28
N GLY A 6 -17.09 10.60 -18.13
CA GLY A 6 -16.43 9.31 -17.95
C GLY A 6 -15.59 8.88 -19.14
N ILE A 7 -16.12 9.09 -20.37
CA ILE A 7 -15.37 8.79 -21.59
C ILE A 7 -14.14 9.70 -21.71
N PHE A 8 -14.31 10.99 -21.44
CA PHE A 8 -13.22 11.96 -21.47
C PHE A 8 -12.12 11.64 -20.44
N ALA A 9 -12.51 11.38 -19.18
CA ALA A 9 -11.58 11.06 -18.11
C ALA A 9 -10.83 9.75 -18.37
N ALA A 10 -11.52 8.73 -18.89
CA ALA A 10 -10.87 7.46 -19.28
C ALA A 10 -9.85 7.68 -20.42
N ALA A 11 -10.21 8.47 -21.44
CA ALA A 11 -9.29 8.80 -22.52
C ALA A 11 -8.08 9.61 -22.03
N PHE A 12 -8.30 10.55 -21.14
CA PHE A 12 -7.22 11.32 -20.49
C PHE A 12 -6.28 10.40 -19.70
N ALA A 13 -6.82 9.45 -18.95
CA ALA A 13 -6.01 8.46 -18.22
C ALA A 13 -5.20 7.56 -19.15
N VAL A 14 -5.79 7.12 -20.28
CA VAL A 14 -5.07 6.36 -21.33
C VAL A 14 -3.96 7.21 -21.94
N ALA A 15 -4.20 8.49 -22.19
CA ALA A 15 -3.17 9.42 -22.66
C ALA A 15 -2.00 9.56 -21.68
N ALA A 16 -2.30 9.72 -20.38
CA ALA A 16 -1.30 9.81 -19.34
C ALA A 16 -0.49 8.51 -19.22
N ALA A 17 -1.14 7.34 -19.26
CA ALA A 17 -0.46 6.05 -19.27
C ALA A 17 0.46 5.89 -20.48
N GLY A 18 -0.03 6.21 -21.68
CA GLY A 18 0.75 6.16 -22.90
C GLY A 18 1.96 7.11 -22.86
N PHE A 19 1.79 8.33 -22.34
CA PHE A 19 2.88 9.30 -22.18
C PHE A 19 3.96 8.79 -21.20
N ILE A 20 3.55 8.22 -20.08
CA ILE A 20 4.48 7.68 -19.07
C ILE A 20 5.27 6.50 -19.64
N LEU A 21 4.60 5.57 -20.35
CA LEU A 21 5.24 4.39 -20.93
C LEU A 21 6.18 4.73 -22.09
N LEU A 22 5.77 5.60 -23.01
CA LEU A 22 6.54 5.96 -24.18
C LEU A 22 7.69 6.93 -23.85
N GLY A 23 7.53 7.79 -22.85
CA GLY A 23 8.56 8.70 -22.35
C GLY A 23 9.06 9.77 -23.35
N ASN A 24 8.50 9.81 -24.56
CA ASN A 24 8.93 10.67 -25.63
C ASN A 24 7.91 11.81 -25.87
N ALA A 25 8.32 13.04 -25.54
CA ALA A 25 7.46 14.21 -25.70
C ALA A 25 7.12 14.51 -27.16
N ALA A 26 8.05 14.28 -28.11
CA ALA A 26 7.81 14.50 -29.52
C ALA A 26 6.76 13.52 -30.07
N ALA A 27 6.87 12.23 -29.73
CA ALA A 27 5.87 11.24 -30.08
C ALA A 27 4.50 11.57 -29.49
N ALA A 28 4.44 12.06 -28.24
CA ALA A 28 3.19 12.49 -27.61
C ALA A 28 2.55 13.68 -28.33
N LEU A 29 3.34 14.67 -28.74
CA LEU A 29 2.84 15.84 -29.49
C LEU A 29 2.33 15.44 -30.88
N ILE A 30 3.03 14.56 -31.60
CA ILE A 30 2.60 14.04 -32.89
C ILE A 30 1.27 13.26 -32.71
N THR A 31 1.18 12.38 -31.72
CA THR A 31 -0.04 11.62 -31.44
C THR A 31 -1.19 12.55 -31.03
N ALA A 32 -0.92 13.60 -30.26
CA ALA A 32 -1.91 14.61 -29.91
C ALA A 32 -2.42 15.37 -31.14
N ALA A 33 -1.54 15.74 -32.07
CA ALA A 33 -1.94 16.40 -33.32
C ALA A 33 -2.82 15.49 -34.17
N VAL A 34 -2.46 14.21 -34.34
CA VAL A 34 -3.23 13.23 -35.10
C VAL A 34 -4.60 12.98 -34.45
N THR A 35 -4.66 12.75 -33.14
CA THR A 35 -5.92 12.52 -32.43
C THR A 35 -6.81 13.76 -32.42
N GLY A 36 -6.22 14.96 -32.34
CA GLY A 36 -6.94 16.24 -32.45
C GLY A 36 -7.53 16.46 -33.86
N ALA A 37 -6.75 16.17 -34.91
CA ALA A 37 -7.21 16.24 -36.29
C ALA A 37 -8.37 15.26 -36.58
N LEU A 38 -8.25 14.00 -36.10
CA LEU A 38 -9.30 13.01 -36.20
C LEU A 38 -10.58 13.42 -35.43
N ALA A 39 -10.42 14.00 -34.22
CA ALA A 39 -11.57 14.54 -33.49
C ALA A 39 -12.27 15.67 -34.24
N GLY A 40 -11.47 16.54 -34.89
CA GLY A 40 -11.98 17.62 -35.78
C GLY A 40 -12.76 17.08 -36.97
N VAL A 41 -12.22 16.08 -37.68
CA VAL A 41 -12.92 15.40 -38.79
C VAL A 41 -14.25 14.80 -38.33
N PHE A 42 -14.25 14.12 -37.18
CA PHE A 42 -15.47 13.56 -36.60
C PHE A 42 -16.48 14.63 -36.12
N LEU A 43 -16.02 15.84 -35.81
CA LEU A 43 -16.89 16.97 -35.53
C LEU A 43 -17.63 17.44 -36.79
N LEU A 44 -16.95 17.45 -37.94
CA LEU A 44 -17.52 17.82 -39.24
C LEU A 44 -18.57 16.81 -39.73
N LEU A 45 -18.37 15.53 -39.49
CA LEU A 45 -19.29 14.45 -39.91
C LEU A 45 -20.66 14.47 -39.22
N ARG A 46 -20.86 15.23 -38.13
CA ARG A 46 -22.12 15.42 -37.38
C ARG A 46 -22.92 14.15 -37.01
N ASP A 47 -22.34 12.95 -37.16
CA ASP A 47 -23.02 11.70 -36.82
C ASP A 47 -23.10 11.51 -35.30
N ARG A 48 -24.31 11.26 -34.80
CA ARG A 48 -24.57 11.00 -33.37
C ARG A 48 -23.89 9.72 -32.88
N ARG A 49 -23.66 8.73 -33.75
CA ARG A 49 -23.01 7.46 -33.43
C ARG A 49 -21.52 7.67 -33.08
N LEU A 50 -20.89 8.69 -33.68
CA LEU A 50 -19.49 9.01 -33.45
C LEU A 50 -19.25 9.93 -32.23
N ARG A 51 -20.30 10.31 -31.49
CA ARG A 51 -20.16 11.22 -30.34
C ARG A 51 -19.20 10.69 -29.24
N ALA A 52 -19.27 9.39 -28.95
CA ALA A 52 -18.37 8.78 -27.93
C ALA A 52 -16.93 8.80 -28.41
N ALA A 53 -16.67 8.43 -29.67
CA ALA A 53 -15.34 8.47 -30.27
C ALA A 53 -14.74 9.88 -30.29
N ARG A 54 -15.54 10.90 -30.60
CA ARG A 54 -15.11 12.32 -30.56
C ARG A 54 -14.65 12.73 -29.16
N ILE A 55 -15.45 12.43 -28.14
CA ILE A 55 -15.12 12.76 -26.74
C ILE A 55 -13.86 12.02 -26.32
N PHE A 56 -13.71 10.76 -26.73
CA PHE A 56 -12.53 9.95 -26.43
C PHE A 56 -11.27 10.52 -27.09
N LEU A 57 -11.32 10.83 -28.40
CA LEU A 57 -10.19 11.42 -29.11
C LEU A 57 -9.81 12.80 -28.57
N LEU A 58 -10.81 13.62 -28.20
CA LEU A 58 -10.55 14.91 -27.55
C LEU A 58 -9.85 14.72 -26.19
N GLY A 59 -10.31 13.76 -25.38
CA GLY A 59 -9.69 13.42 -24.09
C GLY A 59 -8.25 12.95 -24.26
N LEU A 60 -7.95 12.12 -25.27
CA LEU A 60 -6.59 11.70 -25.61
C LEU A 60 -5.71 12.89 -25.99
N CYS A 61 -6.19 13.73 -26.92
CA CYS A 61 -5.45 14.91 -27.37
C CYS A 61 -5.11 15.85 -26.20
N VAL A 62 -6.12 16.23 -25.43
CA VAL A 62 -5.92 17.13 -24.27
C VAL A 62 -5.02 16.50 -23.22
N GLY A 63 -5.18 15.19 -22.95
CA GLY A 63 -4.35 14.46 -21.99
C GLY A 63 -2.87 14.43 -22.39
N LEU A 64 -2.56 14.15 -23.66
CA LEU A 64 -1.19 14.13 -24.16
C LEU A 64 -0.54 15.53 -24.13
N LEU A 65 -1.28 16.57 -24.55
CA LEU A 65 -0.83 17.95 -24.47
C LEU A 65 -0.57 18.38 -23.04
N TRP A 66 -1.46 18.01 -22.11
CA TRP A 66 -1.31 18.29 -20.70
C TRP A 66 -0.05 17.62 -20.12
N CYS A 67 0.15 16.33 -20.37
CA CYS A 67 1.32 15.60 -19.87
C CYS A 67 2.63 16.16 -20.44
N ALA A 68 2.67 16.52 -21.72
CA ALA A 68 3.84 17.13 -22.35
C ALA A 68 4.12 18.52 -21.77
N GLY A 69 3.09 19.36 -21.61
CA GLY A 69 3.19 20.69 -21.00
C GLY A 69 3.61 20.61 -19.52
N TYR A 70 3.01 19.71 -18.76
CA TYR A 70 3.35 19.49 -17.36
C TYR A 70 4.82 19.09 -17.18
N ARG A 71 5.30 18.13 -17.99
CA ARG A 71 6.71 17.74 -17.98
C ARG A 71 7.63 18.90 -18.34
N ALA A 72 7.32 19.64 -19.40
CA ALA A 72 8.14 20.79 -19.82
C ALA A 72 8.20 21.88 -18.73
N VAL A 73 7.06 22.11 -18.07
CA VAL A 73 6.90 23.13 -17.06
C VAL A 73 7.60 22.78 -15.74
N PHE A 74 7.45 21.55 -15.26
CA PHE A 74 7.96 21.14 -13.93
C PHE A 74 9.33 20.47 -13.97
N LEU A 75 9.66 19.75 -15.05
CA LEU A 75 10.91 18.99 -15.13
C LEU A 75 11.95 19.61 -16.06
N GLY A 76 11.53 20.34 -17.11
CA GLY A 76 12.43 20.70 -18.20
C GLY A 76 13.64 21.54 -17.79
N ARG A 77 13.47 22.47 -16.83
CA ARG A 77 14.56 23.29 -16.30
C ARG A 77 15.21 22.64 -15.09
N ALA A 78 14.40 22.09 -14.18
CA ALA A 78 14.88 21.45 -12.96
C ALA A 78 15.84 20.28 -13.25
N ALA A 79 15.62 19.52 -14.34
CA ALA A 79 16.48 18.40 -14.73
C ALA A 79 17.94 18.78 -15.01
N ARG A 80 18.25 20.06 -15.23
CA ARG A 80 19.63 20.54 -15.43
C ARG A 80 20.47 20.43 -14.16
N HIS A 81 19.84 20.47 -13.00
CA HIS A 81 20.52 20.42 -11.70
C HIS A 81 20.67 18.99 -11.15
N ASP A 82 20.43 17.96 -11.98
CA ASP A 82 20.60 16.58 -11.54
C ASP A 82 22.09 16.27 -11.29
N GLY A 83 22.38 15.74 -10.10
CA GLY A 83 23.74 15.42 -9.67
C GLY A 83 24.52 16.57 -9.05
N GLU A 84 24.06 17.81 -9.16
CA GLU A 84 24.73 18.99 -8.59
C GLU A 84 24.66 19.03 -7.06
N ARG A 85 25.67 19.62 -6.46
CA ARG A 85 25.66 20.00 -5.03
C ARG A 85 25.46 21.49 -4.92
N LEU A 86 24.34 21.88 -4.33
CA LEU A 86 23.97 23.29 -4.19
C LEU A 86 23.68 23.62 -2.71
N PRO A 87 24.01 24.86 -2.27
CA PRO A 87 23.44 25.39 -1.05
C PRO A 87 21.95 25.64 -1.28
N VAL A 88 21.12 25.00 -0.47
CA VAL A 88 19.67 25.07 -0.60
C VAL A 88 19.03 25.49 0.73
N THR A 89 17.99 26.30 0.65
CA THR A 89 17.09 26.58 1.76
C THR A 89 15.72 26.01 1.41
N VAL A 90 15.29 25.00 2.14
CA VAL A 90 14.03 24.28 1.91
C VAL A 90 13.07 24.48 3.07
N THR A 91 11.78 24.34 2.80
CA THR A 91 10.74 24.44 3.84
C THR A 91 10.15 23.06 4.10
N ALA A 92 10.11 22.63 5.36
CA ALA A 92 9.51 21.35 5.76
C ALA A 92 7.99 21.36 5.52
N LEU A 93 7.48 20.35 4.84
CA LEU A 93 6.05 20.18 4.53
C LEU A 93 5.34 19.31 5.59
N ALA A 94 6.05 18.37 6.18
CA ALA A 94 5.55 17.46 7.18
C ALA A 94 6.66 17.12 8.19
N ALA A 95 6.29 16.46 9.29
CA ALA A 95 7.23 15.94 10.25
C ALA A 95 8.19 14.92 9.60
N PRO A 96 9.44 14.79 10.10
CA PRO A 96 10.39 13.82 9.63
C PRO A 96 9.90 12.38 9.87
N SER A 97 10.35 11.48 9.03
CA SER A 97 10.23 10.03 9.22
C SER A 97 11.62 9.44 9.45
N GLU A 98 11.74 8.55 10.41
CA GLU A 98 12.98 7.83 10.67
C GLU A 98 13.32 6.89 9.52
N THR A 99 14.60 6.82 9.22
CA THR A 99 15.17 5.89 8.25
C THR A 99 16.40 5.22 8.89
N PRO A 100 16.87 4.06 8.38
CA PRO A 100 18.04 3.38 8.93
C PRO A 100 19.31 4.22 8.98
N TYR A 101 19.36 5.27 8.15
CA TYR A 101 20.55 6.10 7.96
C TYR A 101 20.33 7.55 8.40
N GLY A 102 19.31 7.82 9.24
CA GLY A 102 18.93 9.14 9.72
C GLY A 102 17.46 9.45 9.50
N ALA A 103 17.13 10.65 9.05
CA ALA A 103 15.75 11.09 8.86
C ALA A 103 15.46 11.50 7.41
N ALA A 104 14.24 11.24 6.96
CA ALA A 104 13.70 11.72 5.68
C ALA A 104 12.61 12.76 5.95
N VAL A 105 12.78 13.96 5.44
CA VAL A 105 11.87 15.09 5.63
C VAL A 105 11.26 15.46 4.28
N PRO A 106 9.92 15.44 4.12
CA PRO A 106 9.26 16.03 2.96
C PRO A 106 9.44 17.55 2.97
N VAL A 107 10.03 18.10 1.91
CA VAL A 107 10.36 19.52 1.84
C VAL A 107 9.93 20.16 0.53
N GLU A 108 9.77 21.46 0.54
CA GLU A 108 9.56 22.30 -0.64
C GLU A 108 10.86 23.04 -0.97
N LEU A 109 11.39 22.81 -2.17
CA LEU A 109 12.59 23.47 -2.68
C LEU A 109 12.21 24.59 -3.66
N PRO A 110 12.53 25.84 -3.38
CA PRO A 110 12.44 26.92 -4.35
C PRO A 110 13.59 26.80 -5.35
N LEU A 111 13.29 26.43 -6.59
CA LEU A 111 14.28 26.27 -7.66
C LEU A 111 13.75 26.94 -8.94
N GLU A 112 14.55 27.80 -9.57
CA GLU A 112 14.21 28.53 -10.81
C GLU A 112 12.82 29.20 -10.79
N GLY A 113 12.46 29.84 -9.66
CA GLY A 113 11.18 30.53 -9.51
C GLY A 113 9.97 29.62 -9.29
N ARG A 114 10.18 28.33 -9.05
CA ARG A 114 9.15 27.33 -8.73
C ARG A 114 9.40 26.67 -7.39
N ARG A 115 8.34 26.16 -6.83
CA ARG A 115 8.38 25.37 -5.59
C ARG A 115 8.19 23.91 -5.97
N LEU A 116 9.22 23.12 -5.77
CA LEU A 116 9.23 21.69 -6.08
C LEU A 116 9.19 20.90 -4.78
N SER A 117 8.29 19.92 -4.70
CA SER A 117 8.28 18.98 -3.59
C SER A 117 9.44 17.99 -3.74
N CYS A 118 10.20 17.84 -2.66
CA CYS A 118 11.40 17.02 -2.61
C CYS A 118 11.41 16.21 -1.30
N THR A 119 12.27 15.20 -1.21
CA THR A 119 12.57 14.53 0.05
C THR A 119 14.01 14.84 0.43
N LEU A 120 14.21 15.43 1.60
CA LEU A 120 15.52 15.71 2.17
C LEU A 120 15.92 14.58 3.12
N TYR A 121 17.07 13.97 2.88
CA TYR A 121 17.68 12.96 3.74
C TYR A 121 18.76 13.62 4.59
N LEU A 122 18.58 13.54 5.91
CA LEU A 122 19.52 14.02 6.93
C LEU A 122 20.17 12.80 7.59
N ARG A 123 21.47 12.88 7.90
CA ARG A 123 22.19 11.81 8.61
C ARG A 123 22.01 11.87 10.13
N GLU A 124 21.62 13.03 10.63
CA GLU A 124 21.38 13.26 12.06
C GLU A 124 19.89 13.08 12.37
N SER A 125 19.56 12.81 13.65
CA SER A 125 18.18 12.76 14.10
C SER A 125 17.52 14.12 13.90
N ALA A 126 16.30 14.12 13.36
CA ALA A 126 15.57 15.33 12.99
C ALA A 126 14.31 15.53 13.87
N GLU A 127 14.37 15.10 15.14
CA GLU A 127 13.20 15.11 16.05
C GLU A 127 12.58 16.50 16.28
N GLU A 128 13.34 17.56 16.09
CA GLU A 128 12.88 18.94 16.32
C GLU A 128 12.27 19.61 15.09
N ILE A 129 12.25 18.96 13.92
CA ILE A 129 11.74 19.61 12.70
C ILE A 129 10.21 19.57 12.66
N CYS A 130 9.62 20.76 12.58
CA CYS A 130 8.18 20.97 12.47
C CYS A 130 7.76 21.41 11.05
N PRO A 131 6.51 21.13 10.63
CA PRO A 131 6.00 21.66 9.37
C PRO A 131 6.04 23.19 9.33
N GLY A 132 6.67 23.73 8.28
CA GLY A 132 6.88 25.17 8.11
C GLY A 132 8.29 25.65 8.45
N ASP A 133 9.14 24.80 9.07
CA ASP A 133 10.52 25.15 9.37
C ASP A 133 11.35 25.28 8.09
N CYS A 134 12.32 26.21 8.14
CA CYS A 134 13.27 26.41 7.07
C CYS A 134 14.59 25.69 7.39
N ILE A 135 15.03 24.82 6.49
CA ILE A 135 16.26 24.03 6.63
C ILE A 135 17.24 24.53 5.58
N SER A 136 18.39 25.04 6.04
CA SER A 136 19.48 25.49 5.19
C SER A 136 20.63 24.49 5.24
N CYS A 137 21.00 23.92 4.10
CA CYS A 137 22.07 22.93 4.02
C CYS A 137 22.68 22.91 2.62
N THR A 138 23.86 22.29 2.50
CA THR A 138 24.42 21.93 1.19
C THR A 138 23.95 20.53 0.84
N ALA A 139 23.13 20.39 -0.18
CA ALA A 139 22.56 19.11 -0.57
C ALA A 139 22.95 18.71 -2.00
N LYS A 140 23.15 17.42 -2.21
CA LYS A 140 23.24 16.83 -3.54
C LYS A 140 21.84 16.56 -4.06
N LEU A 141 21.50 17.13 -5.21
CA LEU A 141 20.23 16.94 -5.87
C LEU A 141 20.27 15.69 -6.75
N ARG A 142 19.29 14.82 -6.62
CA ARG A 142 19.09 13.67 -7.49
C ARG A 142 17.67 13.66 -8.02
N LEU A 143 17.56 13.78 -9.35
CA LEU A 143 16.25 13.75 -10.02
C LEU A 143 15.60 12.38 -9.87
N VAL A 144 14.30 12.37 -9.56
CA VAL A 144 13.49 11.16 -9.51
C VAL A 144 12.92 10.87 -10.90
N ASP A 145 13.22 9.71 -11.47
CA ASP A 145 12.68 9.26 -12.76
C ASP A 145 11.80 8.01 -12.58
N ALA A 146 10.50 8.15 -12.79
CA ALA A 146 9.54 7.04 -12.74
C ALA A 146 9.79 5.93 -13.76
N ARG A 147 10.63 6.20 -14.79
CA ARG A 147 11.05 5.18 -15.76
C ARG A 147 12.16 4.29 -15.23
N SER A 148 12.75 4.64 -14.11
CA SER A 148 13.70 3.77 -13.42
C SER A 148 12.97 2.47 -13.01
N LYS A 149 13.69 1.35 -12.96
CA LYS A 149 13.15 0.07 -12.49
C LYS A 149 12.80 0.12 -10.99
N LYS A 150 13.27 1.16 -10.27
CA LYS A 150 13.08 1.28 -8.82
C LYS A 150 11.64 1.66 -8.47
N ALA A 151 10.98 0.83 -7.69
CA ALA A 151 9.62 1.09 -7.20
C ALA A 151 9.53 2.39 -6.38
N SER A 152 10.61 2.73 -5.65
CA SER A 152 10.71 3.97 -4.87
C SER A 152 10.68 5.25 -5.71
N ASP A 153 11.20 5.22 -6.96
CA ASP A 153 11.16 6.38 -7.85
C ASP A 153 9.75 6.59 -8.41
N ARG A 154 9.06 5.50 -8.78
CA ARG A 154 7.65 5.54 -9.22
C ARG A 154 6.75 6.08 -8.11
N TYR A 155 6.95 5.59 -6.88
CA TYR A 155 6.23 6.08 -5.71
C TYR A 155 6.46 7.57 -5.48
N SER A 156 7.72 8.02 -5.45
CA SER A 156 8.07 9.42 -5.22
C SER A 156 7.45 10.34 -6.29
N GLN A 157 7.58 9.99 -7.57
CA GLN A 157 7.05 10.82 -8.66
C GLN A 157 5.52 10.83 -8.69
N SER A 158 4.86 9.71 -8.34
CA SER A 158 3.40 9.65 -8.23
C SER A 158 2.84 10.56 -7.13
N HIS A 159 3.64 10.84 -6.10
CA HIS A 159 3.33 11.78 -5.03
C HIS A 159 3.84 13.22 -5.30
N GLY A 160 4.32 13.49 -6.51
CA GLY A 160 4.80 14.81 -6.91
C GLY A 160 6.17 15.17 -6.33
N VAL A 161 6.94 14.20 -5.85
CA VAL A 161 8.33 14.38 -5.40
C VAL A 161 9.25 14.30 -6.60
N TRP A 162 9.99 15.38 -6.87
CA TRP A 162 10.82 15.52 -8.07
C TRP A 162 12.29 15.31 -7.82
N PHE A 163 12.77 15.62 -6.60
CA PHE A 163 14.17 15.43 -6.24
C PHE A 163 14.28 14.72 -4.89
N ARG A 164 15.35 13.94 -4.79
CA ARG A 164 15.90 13.49 -3.51
C ARG A 164 17.12 14.36 -3.22
N LEU A 165 17.11 14.97 -2.05
CA LEU A 165 18.16 15.82 -1.54
C LEU A 165 18.93 15.05 -0.50
N SER A 166 20.23 14.87 -0.68
CA SER A 166 21.09 14.27 0.35
C SER A 166 21.94 15.38 0.97
N ALA A 167 21.62 15.75 2.21
CA ALA A 167 22.37 16.75 2.94
C ALA A 167 23.70 16.17 3.45
N GLY A 168 24.74 17.01 3.47
CA GLY A 168 25.93 16.79 4.25
C GLY A 168 25.68 16.97 5.76
N THR A 169 26.74 16.98 6.54
CA THR A 169 26.70 17.39 7.97
C THR A 169 26.50 18.91 8.08
N GLY A 170 25.78 19.35 9.15
CA GLY A 170 25.63 20.76 9.46
C GLY A 170 24.41 21.43 8.83
N ALA A 171 23.26 20.75 8.79
CA ALA A 171 21.98 21.37 8.43
C ALA A 171 21.54 22.33 9.55
N ALA A 172 21.28 23.60 9.20
CA ALA A 172 20.74 24.60 10.13
C ALA A 172 19.23 24.67 9.99
N VAL A 173 18.52 24.45 11.09
CA VAL A 173 17.05 24.55 11.17
C VAL A 173 16.68 25.90 11.78
N THR A 174 15.78 26.61 11.13
CA THR A 174 15.19 27.86 11.64
C THR A 174 13.69 27.71 11.77
N HIS A 175 13.18 27.97 12.98
CA HIS A 175 11.77 27.87 13.30
C HIS A 175 11.09 29.23 13.11
N PRO A 176 10.13 29.40 12.21
CA PRO A 176 9.36 30.63 12.09
C PRO A 176 8.46 30.81 13.31
N ALA A 177 8.32 32.05 13.80
CA ALA A 177 7.48 32.38 14.96
C ALA A 177 6.02 31.91 14.80
N HIS A 178 5.51 31.91 13.56
CA HIS A 178 4.18 31.42 13.23
C HIS A 178 4.25 30.65 11.90
N PRO A 179 3.91 29.34 11.88
CA PRO A 179 3.79 28.59 10.62
C PRO A 179 2.64 29.18 9.79
N GLY A 180 2.87 29.38 8.50
CA GLY A 180 1.83 29.87 7.58
C GLY A 180 0.58 28.97 7.58
N VAL A 181 -0.58 29.52 7.27
CA VAL A 181 -1.89 28.84 7.30
C VAL A 181 -1.88 27.51 6.50
N ARG A 182 -1.09 27.42 5.44
CA ARG A 182 -0.96 26.21 4.62
C ARG A 182 -0.40 25.00 5.40
N PHE A 183 0.36 25.23 6.47
CA PHE A 183 0.95 24.17 7.30
C PHE A 183 0.07 23.73 8.48
N TRP A 184 -1.01 24.47 8.77
CA TRP A 184 -1.90 24.16 9.89
C TRP A 184 -2.42 22.70 9.87
N PRO A 185 -2.84 22.12 8.74
CA PRO A 185 -3.26 20.72 8.74
C PRO A 185 -2.13 19.76 9.16
N ALA A 186 -0.90 19.97 8.70
CA ALA A 186 0.24 19.15 9.07
C ALA A 186 0.64 19.34 10.54
N CYS A 187 0.67 20.57 11.03
CA CYS A 187 0.90 20.87 12.46
C CYS A 187 -0.17 20.24 13.34
N PHE A 188 -1.43 20.31 12.93
CA PHE A 188 -2.53 19.69 13.66
C PHE A 188 -2.42 18.16 13.67
N SER A 189 -2.02 17.55 12.56
CA SER A 189 -1.72 16.13 12.48
C SER A 189 -0.65 15.70 13.49
N MET A 190 0.44 16.48 13.58
CA MET A 190 1.54 16.21 14.53
C MET A 190 1.07 16.36 15.99
N LEU A 191 0.33 17.42 16.31
CA LEU A 191 -0.24 17.63 17.64
C LEU A 191 -1.21 16.52 18.03
N LEU A 192 -2.05 16.08 17.10
CA LEU A 192 -3.01 15.01 17.33
C LEU A 192 -2.28 13.67 17.63
N ARG A 193 -1.22 13.35 16.86
CA ARG A 193 -0.39 12.17 17.12
C ARG A 193 0.27 12.20 18.50
N GLN A 194 0.83 13.34 18.88
CA GLN A 194 1.43 13.50 20.20
C GLN A 194 0.41 13.21 21.31
N LYS A 195 -0.81 13.71 21.18
CA LYS A 195 -1.89 13.45 22.14
C LYS A 195 -2.36 12.00 22.14
N ILE A 196 -2.47 11.38 20.98
CA ILE A 196 -2.79 9.96 20.86
C ILE A 196 -1.74 9.11 21.59
N ASN A 197 -0.45 9.35 21.34
CA ASN A 197 0.65 8.63 22.00
C ASN A 197 0.70 8.87 23.51
N THR A 198 0.16 9.99 24.01
CA THR A 198 0.10 10.28 25.46
C THR A 198 -1.04 9.52 26.14
N VAL A 199 -2.16 9.28 25.45
CA VAL A 199 -3.42 8.83 26.07
C VAL A 199 -3.67 7.33 25.85
N PHE A 200 -3.14 6.74 24.76
CA PHE A 200 -3.30 5.33 24.41
C PHE A 200 -2.03 4.52 24.65
N ASP A 201 -2.16 3.21 24.84
CA ASP A 201 -1.07 2.26 24.83
C ASP A 201 -0.41 2.17 23.43
N ALA A 202 0.85 1.72 23.34
CA ALA A 202 1.66 1.77 22.11
C ALA A 202 0.97 1.14 20.89
N ASP A 203 0.40 -0.07 21.04
CA ASP A 203 -0.28 -0.77 19.94
C ASP A 203 -1.53 -0.01 19.47
N SER A 204 -2.34 0.48 20.42
CA SER A 204 -3.54 1.24 20.12
C SER A 204 -3.20 2.63 19.56
N ALA A 205 -2.15 3.27 20.05
CA ALA A 205 -1.68 4.56 19.56
C ALA A 205 -1.18 4.46 18.12
N GLY A 206 -0.38 3.43 17.79
CA GLY A 206 0.07 3.18 16.42
C GLY A 206 -1.08 2.96 15.44
N PHE A 207 -2.06 2.13 15.83
CA PHE A 207 -3.26 1.87 15.01
C PHE A 207 -4.11 3.13 14.81
N LEU A 208 -4.38 3.90 15.89
CA LEU A 208 -5.15 5.13 15.83
C LEU A 208 -4.44 6.25 15.07
N SER A 209 -3.12 6.39 15.22
CA SER A 209 -2.33 7.36 14.46
C SER A 209 -2.44 7.08 12.97
N ALA A 210 -2.30 5.82 12.56
CA ALA A 210 -2.45 5.44 11.16
C ALA A 210 -3.88 5.72 10.64
N LEU A 211 -4.91 5.44 11.45
CA LEU A 211 -6.31 5.59 11.10
C LEU A 211 -6.74 7.06 10.99
N LEU A 212 -6.31 7.91 11.93
CA LEU A 212 -6.75 9.30 12.06
C LEU A 212 -5.87 10.28 11.29
N THR A 213 -4.56 10.06 11.24
CA THR A 213 -3.60 11.01 10.65
C THR A 213 -2.92 10.47 9.39
N GLY A 214 -3.07 9.17 9.10
CA GLY A 214 -2.40 8.51 7.97
C GLY A 214 -0.95 8.08 8.25
N ASP A 215 -0.43 8.38 9.45
CA ASP A 215 0.92 7.99 9.83
C ASP A 215 0.97 6.53 10.33
N ARG A 216 1.71 5.71 9.61
CA ARG A 216 1.87 4.27 9.86
C ARG A 216 3.18 3.94 10.57
N GLY A 217 3.98 4.93 10.94
CA GLY A 217 5.28 4.74 11.60
C GLY A 217 5.18 3.94 12.90
N GLY A 218 4.11 4.18 13.67
CA GLY A 218 3.86 3.49 14.93
C GLY A 218 3.31 2.05 14.82
N LEU A 219 3.10 1.52 13.61
CA LEU A 219 2.70 0.11 13.42
C LEU A 219 3.96 -0.71 13.16
N ASP A 220 4.16 -1.75 13.97
CA ASP A 220 5.22 -2.72 13.76
C ASP A 220 5.00 -3.54 12.46
N MET A 221 6.06 -4.09 11.92
CA MET A 221 6.04 -4.82 10.66
C MET A 221 5.15 -6.07 10.74
N GLN A 222 5.17 -6.76 11.89
CA GLN A 222 4.35 -7.94 12.12
C GLN A 222 2.85 -7.60 12.01
N THR A 223 2.39 -6.57 12.70
CA THR A 223 1.00 -6.11 12.64
C THR A 223 0.60 -5.71 11.22
N ARG A 224 1.49 -5.03 10.47
CA ARG A 224 1.22 -4.70 9.06
C ARG A 224 1.00 -5.94 8.21
N ASN A 225 1.81 -6.98 8.40
CA ASN A 225 1.72 -8.24 7.67
C ASN A 225 0.46 -9.02 8.08
N GLU A 226 0.14 -9.12 9.37
CA GLU A 226 -1.08 -9.74 9.87
C GLU A 226 -2.33 -9.08 9.28
N LEU A 227 -2.38 -7.74 9.25
CA LEU A 227 -3.46 -6.97 8.63
C LEU A 227 -3.54 -7.18 7.11
N SER A 228 -2.39 -7.32 6.43
CA SER A 228 -2.31 -7.57 4.99
C SER A 228 -2.83 -8.96 4.63
N ILE A 229 -2.39 -10.00 5.34
CA ILE A 229 -2.83 -11.39 5.14
C ILE A 229 -4.32 -11.53 5.46
N ALA A 230 -4.78 -10.90 6.54
CA ALA A 230 -6.20 -10.85 6.89
C ALA A 230 -7.03 -10.02 5.89
N GLY A 231 -6.39 -9.24 5.01
CA GLY A 231 -7.02 -8.44 3.97
C GLY A 231 -7.67 -7.16 4.45
N ILE A 232 -7.34 -6.68 5.65
CA ILE A 232 -7.88 -5.44 6.24
C ILE A 232 -6.85 -4.30 6.34
N TYR A 233 -5.65 -4.46 5.81
CA TYR A 233 -4.62 -3.40 5.80
C TYR A 233 -5.11 -2.09 5.14
N HIS A 234 -6.03 -2.20 4.17
CA HIS A 234 -6.65 -1.03 3.54
C HIS A 234 -7.49 -0.17 4.49
N THR A 235 -7.89 -0.70 5.65
CA THR A 235 -8.64 0.06 6.67
C THR A 235 -7.74 0.99 7.46
N VAL A 236 -6.47 0.64 7.63
CA VAL A 236 -5.47 1.46 8.30
C VAL A 236 -4.95 2.58 7.37
N ALA A 237 -5.08 2.40 6.06
CA ALA A 237 -4.88 3.48 5.11
C ALA A 237 -6.08 4.43 5.13
N VAL A 238 -5.82 5.74 5.18
CA VAL A 238 -6.92 6.71 5.08
C VAL A 238 -7.67 6.51 3.78
N SER A 239 -8.95 6.17 3.90
CA SER A 239 -9.78 5.71 2.79
C SER A 239 -11.07 6.53 2.67
N GLY A 240 -11.84 6.24 1.61
CA GLY A 240 -13.15 6.84 1.41
C GLY A 240 -14.13 6.64 2.58
N MET A 241 -14.00 5.54 3.31
CA MET A 241 -14.81 5.27 4.50
C MET A 241 -14.63 6.34 5.57
N HIS A 242 -13.39 6.73 5.87
CA HIS A 242 -13.07 7.75 6.88
C HIS A 242 -13.65 9.11 6.52
N VAL A 243 -13.50 9.54 5.27
CA VAL A 243 -14.10 10.79 4.77
C VAL A 243 -15.63 10.74 4.86
N SER A 244 -16.25 9.60 4.55
CA SER A 244 -17.70 9.42 4.64
C SER A 244 -18.22 9.44 6.08
N ILE A 245 -17.49 8.84 7.03
CA ILE A 245 -17.83 8.87 8.45
C ILE A 245 -17.74 10.30 8.98
N LEU A 246 -16.63 11.00 8.67
CA LEU A 246 -16.43 12.39 9.08
C LEU A 246 -17.56 13.29 8.56
N LEU A 247 -17.91 13.13 7.27
CA LEU A 247 -19.05 13.85 6.70
C LEU A 247 -20.36 13.50 7.40
N GLY A 248 -20.59 12.21 7.71
CA GLY A 248 -21.75 11.76 8.46
C GLY A 248 -21.88 12.43 9.82
N MET A 249 -20.77 12.60 10.55
CA MET A 249 -20.72 13.35 11.82
C MET A 249 -21.14 14.83 11.62
N VAL A 250 -20.58 15.49 10.60
CA VAL A 250 -20.94 16.88 10.27
C VAL A 250 -22.42 17.00 9.90
N MET A 251 -22.94 16.07 9.09
CA MET A 251 -24.35 16.08 8.70
C MET A 251 -25.28 15.86 9.88
N GLN A 252 -24.94 15.00 10.83
CA GLN A 252 -25.71 14.81 12.07
C GLN A 252 -25.77 16.10 12.90
N LEU A 253 -24.66 16.83 13.02
CA LEU A 253 -24.59 18.12 13.73
C LEU A 253 -25.40 19.22 13.02
N CYS A 254 -25.41 19.22 11.70
CA CYS A 254 -26.13 20.23 10.90
C CYS A 254 -27.63 19.92 10.73
N GLY A 255 -28.05 18.70 11.01
CA GLY A 255 -29.42 18.23 10.83
C GLY A 255 -29.90 18.36 9.37
N SER A 256 -31.12 18.86 9.16
CA SER A 256 -31.70 19.01 7.81
C SER A 256 -31.18 20.21 7.01
N ARG A 257 -30.26 21.02 7.58
CA ARG A 257 -29.79 22.30 6.99
C ARG A 257 -28.71 22.05 5.94
N ARG A 258 -29.09 21.67 4.71
CA ARG A 258 -28.18 21.31 3.62
C ARG A 258 -27.10 22.37 3.30
N ARG A 259 -27.46 23.66 3.33
CA ARG A 259 -26.48 24.76 3.10
C ARG A 259 -25.42 24.80 4.19
N LEU A 260 -25.82 24.63 5.46
CA LEU A 260 -24.91 24.60 6.60
C LEU A 260 -24.01 23.37 6.54
N ALA A 261 -24.56 22.20 6.20
CA ALA A 261 -23.79 20.98 6.01
C ALA A 261 -22.74 21.11 4.91
N ALA A 262 -23.04 21.81 3.80
CA ALA A 262 -22.06 22.09 2.76
C ALA A 262 -21.02 23.13 3.21
N ALA A 263 -21.43 24.20 3.87
CA ALA A 263 -20.54 25.28 4.34
C ALA A 263 -19.51 24.80 5.39
N ILE A 264 -19.89 23.85 6.24
CA ILE A 264 -19.00 23.23 7.25
C ILE A 264 -18.31 21.99 6.67
N GLY A 265 -19.05 21.13 5.96
CA GLY A 265 -18.55 19.83 5.49
C GLY A 265 -17.44 19.96 4.47
N VAL A 266 -17.54 20.88 3.50
CA VAL A 266 -16.49 21.04 2.47
C VAL A 266 -15.15 21.48 3.09
N PRO A 267 -15.07 22.54 3.93
CA PRO A 267 -13.82 22.88 4.61
C PRO A 267 -13.28 21.75 5.50
N THR A 268 -14.16 21.04 6.23
CA THR A 268 -13.76 19.92 7.09
C THR A 268 -13.15 18.79 6.27
N ILE A 269 -13.74 18.42 5.13
CA ILE A 269 -13.19 17.40 4.22
C ILE A 269 -11.83 17.85 3.69
N VAL A 270 -11.71 19.08 3.21
CA VAL A 270 -10.44 19.62 2.67
C VAL A 270 -9.37 19.60 3.75
N PHE A 271 -9.69 20.10 4.96
CA PHE A 271 -8.76 20.10 6.07
C PHE A 271 -8.30 18.68 6.44
N PHE A 272 -9.23 17.73 6.56
CA PHE A 272 -8.92 16.32 6.88
C PHE A 272 -8.04 15.66 5.80
N VAL A 273 -8.36 15.88 4.52
CA VAL A 273 -7.55 15.35 3.41
C VAL A 273 -6.12 15.89 3.45
N LEU A 274 -5.96 17.22 3.70
CA LEU A 274 -4.63 17.83 3.82
C LEU A 274 -3.90 17.37 5.09
N MET A 275 -4.60 17.20 6.21
CA MET A 275 -4.07 16.71 7.48
C MET A 275 -3.47 15.29 7.35
N THR A 276 -4.08 14.45 6.50
CA THR A 276 -3.63 13.07 6.27
C THR A 276 -2.58 12.95 5.17
N GLY A 277 -2.02 14.06 4.67
CA GLY A 277 -1.01 14.07 3.61
C GLY A 277 -1.56 13.91 2.19
N ALA A 278 -2.86 14.12 2.00
CA ALA A 278 -3.58 14.07 0.72
C ALA A 278 -3.35 12.79 -0.11
N PRO A 279 -3.45 11.56 0.48
CA PRO A 279 -3.33 10.35 -0.30
C PRO A 279 -4.44 10.29 -1.37
N ALA A 280 -4.14 9.70 -2.54
CA ALA A 280 -5.05 9.69 -3.69
C ALA A 280 -6.44 9.11 -3.36
N SER A 281 -6.52 8.13 -2.44
CA SER A 281 -7.78 7.54 -1.95
C SER A 281 -8.64 8.55 -1.17
N ALA A 282 -8.02 9.37 -0.31
CA ALA A 282 -8.72 10.40 0.47
C ALA A 282 -9.13 11.58 -0.42
N VAL A 283 -8.26 12.02 -1.35
CA VAL A 283 -8.59 13.08 -2.32
C VAL A 283 -9.77 12.66 -3.21
N ARG A 284 -9.74 11.43 -3.75
CA ARG A 284 -10.88 10.90 -4.52
C ARG A 284 -12.18 10.99 -3.72
N ALA A 285 -12.16 10.48 -2.50
CA ALA A 285 -13.34 10.50 -1.64
C ALA A 285 -13.76 11.93 -1.28
N GLY A 286 -12.81 12.80 -0.98
CA GLY A 286 -13.06 14.22 -0.70
C GLY A 286 -13.77 14.93 -1.86
N VAL A 287 -13.28 14.73 -3.09
CA VAL A 287 -13.93 15.29 -4.30
C VAL A 287 -15.34 14.72 -4.47
N MET A 288 -15.52 13.40 -4.36
CA MET A 288 -16.84 12.77 -4.53
C MET A 288 -17.83 13.23 -3.45
N GLN A 289 -17.42 13.30 -2.19
CA GLN A 289 -18.27 13.77 -1.09
C GLN A 289 -18.58 15.27 -1.18
N THR A 290 -17.63 16.07 -1.65
CA THR A 290 -17.87 17.48 -1.94
C THR A 290 -18.93 17.66 -3.04
N LEU A 291 -18.83 16.90 -4.11
CA LEU A 291 -19.85 16.90 -5.18
C LEU A 291 -21.22 16.43 -4.67
N LEU A 292 -21.25 15.41 -3.81
CA LEU A 292 -22.48 14.93 -3.17
C LEU A 292 -23.15 16.02 -2.31
N LEU A 293 -22.36 16.81 -1.56
CA LEU A 293 -22.87 17.93 -0.75
C LEU A 293 -23.38 19.11 -1.61
N LEU A 294 -22.69 19.40 -2.71
CA LEU A 294 -23.01 20.54 -3.57
C LEU A 294 -24.13 20.26 -4.57
N ALA A 295 -24.29 19.01 -5.02
CA ALA A 295 -25.29 18.64 -6.04
C ALA A 295 -26.72 19.09 -5.69
N PRO A 296 -27.24 18.88 -4.46
CA PRO A 296 -28.58 19.37 -4.10
C PRO A 296 -28.71 20.88 -4.05
N LEU A 297 -27.60 21.63 -3.82
CA LEU A 297 -27.63 23.10 -3.80
C LEU A 297 -27.81 23.70 -5.20
N VAL A 298 -27.33 22.99 -6.22
CA VAL A 298 -27.50 23.35 -7.64
C VAL A 298 -28.63 22.58 -8.31
N GLN A 299 -29.52 21.97 -7.51
CA GLN A 299 -30.70 21.20 -7.99
C GLN A 299 -30.32 20.08 -8.99
N ARG A 300 -29.19 19.41 -8.74
CA ARG A 300 -28.72 18.26 -9.52
C ARG A 300 -28.76 16.99 -8.67
N GLU A 301 -29.06 15.89 -9.32
CA GLU A 301 -28.90 14.56 -8.71
C GLU A 301 -27.43 14.18 -8.69
N ASP A 302 -27.01 13.53 -7.60
CA ASP A 302 -25.66 12.95 -7.53
C ASP A 302 -25.57 11.76 -8.50
N ASP A 303 -24.46 11.74 -9.23
CA ASP A 303 -24.12 10.68 -10.15
C ASP A 303 -22.74 10.12 -9.78
N PRO A 304 -22.68 8.97 -9.06
CA PRO A 304 -21.42 8.41 -8.58
C PRO A 304 -20.38 8.15 -9.68
N ILE A 305 -20.81 7.79 -10.91
CA ILE A 305 -19.87 7.56 -12.01
C ILE A 305 -19.27 8.88 -12.50
N THR A 306 -20.09 9.93 -12.60
CA THR A 306 -19.62 11.27 -12.97
C THR A 306 -18.71 11.83 -11.88
N SER A 307 -19.07 11.65 -10.60
CA SER A 307 -18.26 12.10 -9.46
C SER A 307 -16.92 11.36 -9.38
N LEU A 308 -16.90 10.04 -9.63
CA LEU A 308 -15.66 9.26 -9.73
C LEU A 308 -14.78 9.73 -10.90
N SER A 309 -15.39 10.01 -12.06
CA SER A 309 -14.68 10.51 -13.24
C SER A 309 -14.09 11.90 -13.02
N ALA A 310 -14.83 12.77 -12.33
CA ALA A 310 -14.37 14.12 -11.97
C ALA A 310 -13.18 14.04 -10.99
N ALA A 311 -13.24 13.16 -10.00
CA ALA A 311 -12.14 12.94 -9.05
C ALA A 311 -10.88 12.40 -9.74
N GLY A 312 -11.03 11.46 -10.67
CA GLY A 312 -9.92 10.93 -11.47
C GLY A 312 -9.27 12.00 -12.33
N LEU A 313 -10.08 12.76 -13.03
CA LEU A 313 -9.60 13.87 -13.86
C LEU A 313 -8.90 14.95 -13.02
N PHE A 314 -9.47 15.32 -11.86
CA PHE A 314 -8.85 16.28 -10.94
C PHE A 314 -7.45 15.82 -10.52
N LEU A 315 -7.31 14.58 -10.06
CA LEU A 315 -6.02 14.03 -9.64
C LEU A 315 -4.99 14.02 -10.78
N LEU A 316 -5.39 13.60 -11.99
CA LEU A 316 -4.51 13.57 -13.16
C LEU A 316 -4.16 14.97 -13.69
N LEU A 317 -5.01 15.97 -13.48
CA LEU A 317 -4.70 17.37 -13.77
C LEU A 317 -3.68 17.94 -12.77
N VAL A 318 -3.77 17.57 -11.50
CA VAL A 318 -2.80 17.99 -10.48
C VAL A 318 -1.44 17.33 -10.70
N ASN A 319 -1.42 16.02 -10.94
CA ASN A 319 -0.20 15.27 -11.22
C ASN A 319 -0.52 14.07 -12.14
N PRO A 320 -0.13 14.07 -13.42
CA PRO A 320 -0.38 12.94 -14.33
C PRO A 320 0.26 11.62 -13.86
N TRP A 321 1.38 11.68 -13.13
CA TRP A 321 2.06 10.50 -12.60
C TRP A 321 1.33 9.84 -11.42
N THR A 322 0.31 10.48 -10.85
CA THR A 322 -0.57 9.85 -9.85
C THR A 322 -1.18 8.53 -10.37
N LEU A 323 -1.25 8.34 -11.69
CA LEU A 323 -1.65 7.07 -12.30
C LEU A 323 -0.75 5.89 -11.88
N LEU A 324 0.51 6.14 -11.53
CA LEU A 324 1.47 5.14 -11.04
C LEU A 324 1.30 4.85 -9.53
N ASP A 325 0.53 5.66 -8.81
CA ASP A 325 0.28 5.43 -7.39
C ASP A 325 -0.62 4.21 -7.18
N VAL A 326 -0.13 3.25 -6.42
CA VAL A 326 -0.85 2.02 -6.07
C VAL A 326 -2.16 2.34 -5.35
N GLY A 327 -2.15 3.34 -4.46
CA GLY A 327 -3.34 3.81 -3.74
C GLY A 327 -4.40 4.37 -4.70
N PHE A 328 -3.99 5.14 -5.72
CA PHE A 328 -4.89 5.60 -6.78
C PHE A 328 -5.51 4.41 -7.52
N GLN A 329 -4.67 3.51 -8.04
CA GLN A 329 -5.13 2.38 -8.85
C GLN A 329 -6.11 1.48 -8.08
N LEU A 330 -5.76 1.06 -6.86
CA LEU A 330 -6.62 0.23 -6.02
C LEU A 330 -7.91 0.93 -5.63
N SER A 331 -7.83 2.22 -5.28
CA SER A 331 -8.99 3.01 -4.86
C SER A 331 -10.01 3.19 -5.99
N PHE A 332 -9.53 3.49 -7.22
CA PHE A 332 -10.41 3.63 -8.39
C PHE A 332 -10.94 2.29 -8.87
N ALA A 333 -10.11 1.24 -8.87
CA ALA A 333 -10.52 -0.13 -9.20
C ALA A 333 -11.62 -0.63 -8.26
N SER A 334 -11.43 -0.49 -6.96
CA SER A 334 -12.43 -0.87 -5.95
C SER A 334 -13.74 -0.10 -6.11
N ALA A 335 -13.67 1.21 -6.29
CA ALA A 335 -14.87 2.03 -6.50
C ALA A 335 -15.61 1.65 -7.78
N ALA A 336 -14.90 1.44 -8.89
CA ALA A 336 -15.49 0.98 -10.15
C ALA A 336 -16.15 -0.39 -9.97
N GLY A 337 -15.51 -1.32 -9.26
CA GLY A 337 -16.08 -2.63 -8.94
C GLY A 337 -17.40 -2.52 -8.19
N ILE A 338 -17.43 -1.72 -7.13
CA ILE A 338 -18.65 -1.48 -6.33
C ILE A 338 -19.76 -0.89 -7.20
N LEU A 339 -19.46 0.17 -7.97
CA LEU A 339 -20.45 0.86 -8.79
C LEU A 339 -21.04 -0.03 -9.90
N LEU A 340 -20.24 -0.93 -10.45
CA LEU A 340 -20.66 -1.81 -11.54
C LEU A 340 -21.34 -3.10 -11.07
N PHE A 341 -20.89 -3.69 -9.96
CA PHE A 341 -21.26 -5.05 -9.59
C PHE A 341 -22.01 -5.19 -8.27
N ALA A 342 -21.82 -4.29 -7.26
CA ALA A 342 -22.41 -4.48 -5.95
C ALA A 342 -23.94 -4.63 -5.98
N GLY A 343 -24.63 -3.77 -6.72
CA GLY A 343 -26.08 -3.85 -6.85
C GLY A 343 -26.58 -5.10 -7.58
N ARG A 344 -25.78 -5.67 -8.51
CA ARG A 344 -26.12 -6.93 -9.19
C ARG A 344 -25.94 -8.12 -8.25
N LEU A 345 -24.83 -8.15 -7.50
CA LEU A 345 -24.53 -9.19 -6.52
C LEU A 345 -25.56 -9.19 -5.38
N TYR A 346 -25.88 -8.01 -4.85
CA TYR A 346 -26.92 -7.87 -3.82
C TYR A 346 -28.24 -8.48 -4.29
N ARG A 347 -28.73 -8.14 -5.47
CA ARG A 347 -29.99 -8.69 -6.03
C ARG A 347 -29.89 -10.21 -6.21
N ALA A 348 -28.81 -10.72 -6.76
CA ALA A 348 -28.61 -12.15 -6.96
C ALA A 348 -28.61 -12.95 -5.64
N LEU A 349 -28.03 -12.38 -4.57
CA LEU A 349 -28.04 -12.99 -3.24
C LEU A 349 -29.41 -12.86 -2.57
N ALA A 350 -30.02 -11.67 -2.62
CA ALA A 350 -31.32 -11.39 -2.00
C ALA A 350 -32.48 -12.22 -2.62
N GLU A 351 -32.34 -12.64 -3.87
CA GLU A 351 -33.31 -13.51 -4.55
C GLU A 351 -33.23 -14.99 -4.13
N ARG A 352 -32.18 -15.42 -3.42
CA ARG A 352 -32.06 -16.79 -2.90
C ARG A 352 -33.15 -17.07 -1.85
N ARG A 353 -33.83 -18.23 -1.95
CA ARG A 353 -35.04 -18.55 -1.18
C ARG A 353 -34.88 -18.28 0.33
N ALA A 354 -33.81 -18.76 0.96
CA ALA A 354 -33.55 -18.59 2.38
C ALA A 354 -33.39 -17.11 2.78
N LEU A 355 -32.55 -16.35 2.05
CA LEU A 355 -32.28 -14.94 2.30
C LEU A 355 -33.50 -14.07 2.02
N ARG A 356 -34.23 -14.35 0.94
CA ARG A 356 -35.47 -13.66 0.57
C ARG A 356 -36.54 -13.78 1.66
N ALA A 357 -36.67 -14.96 2.26
CA ALA A 357 -37.61 -15.17 3.37
C ALA A 357 -37.21 -14.36 4.60
N CYS A 358 -35.92 -14.32 4.94
CA CYS A 358 -35.40 -13.54 6.06
C CYS A 358 -35.56 -12.02 5.84
N LEU A 359 -35.18 -11.53 4.67
CA LEU A 359 -35.29 -10.11 4.30
C LEU A 359 -36.76 -9.62 4.31
N ARG A 360 -37.72 -10.48 3.88
CA ARG A 360 -39.15 -10.14 3.87
C ARG A 360 -39.81 -10.14 5.25
N ARG A 361 -39.31 -10.95 6.21
CA ARG A 361 -39.84 -10.98 7.55
C ARG A 361 -39.66 -9.68 8.33
N GLY A 362 -38.71 -8.81 7.87
CA GLY A 362 -38.40 -7.56 8.55
C GLY A 362 -37.82 -7.77 9.96
N GLY A 363 -37.98 -6.76 10.83
CA GLY A 363 -37.43 -6.78 12.17
C GLY A 363 -35.91 -6.81 12.23
N ILE A 364 -35.33 -7.10 13.40
CA ILE A 364 -33.87 -7.11 13.63
C ILE A 364 -33.15 -8.14 12.73
N GLY A 365 -33.76 -9.35 12.59
CA GLY A 365 -33.18 -10.40 11.73
C GLY A 365 -33.12 -10.04 10.26
N GLY A 366 -34.14 -9.37 9.73
CA GLY A 366 -34.19 -8.88 8.34
C GLY A 366 -33.17 -7.76 8.10
N GLN A 367 -33.05 -6.83 9.04
CA GLN A 367 -32.04 -5.76 8.97
C GLN A 367 -30.62 -6.32 9.01
N LEU A 368 -30.34 -7.25 9.90
CA LEU A 368 -29.04 -7.91 9.99
C LEU A 368 -28.71 -8.67 8.70
N ALA A 369 -29.67 -9.42 8.14
CA ALA A 369 -29.51 -10.10 6.86
C ALA A 369 -29.22 -9.12 5.72
N ALA A 370 -29.89 -7.96 5.69
CA ALA A 370 -29.65 -6.93 4.68
C ALA A 370 -28.25 -6.34 4.77
N VAL A 371 -27.78 -6.05 5.99
CA VAL A 371 -26.41 -5.57 6.24
C VAL A 371 -25.38 -6.61 5.81
N LEU A 372 -25.56 -7.89 6.17
CA LEU A 372 -24.65 -8.97 5.79
C LEU A 372 -24.58 -9.14 4.27
N VAL A 373 -25.74 -9.21 3.59
CA VAL A 373 -25.79 -9.35 2.13
C VAL A 373 -25.16 -8.13 1.44
N SER A 374 -25.39 -6.93 1.96
CA SER A 374 -24.79 -5.70 1.43
C SER A 374 -23.25 -5.71 1.60
N SER A 375 -22.76 -6.06 2.80
CA SER A 375 -21.32 -6.11 3.09
C SER A 375 -20.60 -7.13 2.19
N VAL A 376 -21.15 -8.35 2.07
CA VAL A 376 -20.58 -9.37 1.20
C VAL A 376 -20.60 -8.92 -0.26
N SER A 377 -21.71 -8.32 -0.72
CA SER A 377 -21.84 -7.84 -2.11
C SER A 377 -20.85 -6.72 -2.41
N CYS A 378 -20.67 -5.76 -1.51
CA CYS A 378 -19.74 -4.65 -1.68
C CYS A 378 -18.28 -5.14 -1.62
N SER A 379 -17.92 -6.01 -0.67
CA SER A 379 -16.56 -6.57 -0.56
C SER A 379 -16.20 -7.37 -1.82
N THR A 380 -17.06 -8.29 -2.26
CA THR A 380 -16.80 -9.09 -3.46
C THR A 380 -16.72 -8.22 -4.72
N ALA A 381 -17.61 -7.22 -4.85
CA ALA A 381 -17.60 -6.30 -5.98
C ALA A 381 -16.31 -5.45 -6.01
N SER A 382 -15.86 -4.96 -4.86
CA SER A 382 -14.61 -4.21 -4.71
C SER A 382 -13.42 -5.05 -5.14
N MET A 383 -13.35 -6.31 -4.69
CA MET A 383 -12.26 -7.23 -5.02
C MET A 383 -12.18 -7.58 -6.51
N THR A 384 -13.29 -7.50 -7.26
CA THR A 384 -13.32 -7.89 -8.68
C THR A 384 -12.25 -7.20 -9.53
N PHE A 385 -12.01 -5.90 -9.31
CA PHE A 385 -10.96 -5.16 -10.02
C PHE A 385 -9.71 -4.91 -9.18
N ALA A 386 -9.81 -4.94 -7.84
CA ALA A 386 -8.67 -4.71 -6.97
C ALA A 386 -7.77 -5.94 -6.85
N LEU A 387 -8.32 -7.16 -6.98
CA LEU A 387 -7.59 -8.41 -6.77
C LEU A 387 -6.35 -8.58 -7.68
N PRO A 388 -6.42 -8.36 -9.02
CA PRO A 388 -5.23 -8.51 -9.86
C PRO A 388 -4.16 -7.45 -9.55
N LEU A 389 -4.57 -6.25 -9.14
CA LEU A 389 -3.63 -5.21 -8.72
C LEU A 389 -2.99 -5.56 -7.37
N SER A 390 -3.78 -6.09 -6.43
CA SER A 390 -3.27 -6.56 -5.13
C SER A 390 -2.28 -7.70 -5.30
N ALA A 391 -2.59 -8.67 -6.16
CA ALA A 391 -1.70 -9.77 -6.51
C ALA A 391 -0.37 -9.26 -7.10
N TYR A 392 -0.45 -8.30 -8.02
CA TYR A 392 0.74 -7.75 -8.69
C TYR A 392 1.64 -6.91 -7.76
N TYR A 393 1.03 -6.02 -6.92
CA TYR A 393 1.81 -5.09 -6.10
C TYR A 393 2.25 -5.64 -4.76
N PHE A 394 1.45 -6.51 -4.15
CA PHE A 394 1.69 -7.01 -2.80
C PHE A 394 2.07 -8.49 -2.75
N GLY A 395 2.04 -9.19 -3.90
CA GLY A 395 2.31 -10.62 -3.93
C GLY A 395 1.37 -11.46 -3.05
N THR A 396 0.25 -10.88 -2.60
CA THR A 396 -0.65 -11.52 -1.63
C THR A 396 -2.11 -11.28 -2.00
N VAL A 397 -2.90 -12.34 -1.98
CA VAL A 397 -4.36 -12.32 -2.18
C VAL A 397 -5.04 -12.97 -0.98
N SER A 398 -5.64 -12.15 -0.13
CA SER A 398 -6.36 -12.65 1.05
C SER A 398 -7.66 -13.35 0.67
N LEU A 399 -7.81 -14.60 1.06
CA LEU A 399 -9.05 -15.37 0.89
C LEU A 399 -10.04 -15.11 2.03
N VAL A 400 -9.54 -14.78 3.22
CA VAL A 400 -10.35 -14.52 4.41
C VAL A 400 -10.89 -13.10 4.49
N ALA A 401 -10.43 -12.19 3.63
CA ALA A 401 -10.79 -10.77 3.64
C ALA A 401 -12.30 -10.49 3.70
N PRO A 402 -13.19 -11.16 2.94
CA PRO A 402 -14.62 -10.89 3.04
C PRO A 402 -15.20 -11.18 4.42
N LEU A 403 -14.72 -12.24 5.08
CA LEU A 403 -15.14 -12.62 6.42
C LEU A 403 -14.59 -11.66 7.48
N VAL A 404 -13.29 -11.35 7.39
CA VAL A 404 -12.64 -10.43 8.34
C VAL A 404 -13.21 -9.03 8.22
N ASN A 405 -13.46 -8.53 7.00
CA ASN A 405 -14.12 -7.26 6.78
C ASN A 405 -15.51 -7.20 7.45
N MET A 406 -16.30 -8.26 7.33
CA MET A 406 -17.61 -8.36 7.97
C MET A 406 -17.51 -8.24 9.49
N LEU A 407 -16.49 -8.86 10.10
CA LEU A 407 -16.29 -8.86 11.54
C LEU A 407 -15.68 -7.55 12.06
N THR A 408 -14.85 -6.86 11.28
CA THR A 408 -14.02 -5.76 11.80
C THR A 408 -14.42 -4.36 11.31
N LEU A 409 -15.04 -4.18 10.13
CA LEU A 409 -15.30 -2.84 9.58
C LEU A 409 -16.22 -1.98 10.45
N TRP A 410 -17.20 -2.56 11.13
CA TRP A 410 -18.05 -1.83 12.06
C TRP A 410 -17.23 -1.31 13.27
N ALA A 411 -16.32 -2.15 13.78
CA ALA A 411 -15.43 -1.79 14.88
C ALA A 411 -14.45 -0.67 14.44
N VAL A 412 -13.84 -0.79 13.26
CA VAL A 412 -12.96 0.25 12.71
C VAL A 412 -13.71 1.58 12.55
N SER A 413 -14.96 1.55 12.09
CA SER A 413 -15.78 2.77 11.97
C SER A 413 -16.04 3.43 13.34
N LEU A 414 -16.31 2.62 14.37
CA LEU A 414 -16.49 3.11 15.74
C LEU A 414 -15.16 3.61 16.33
N ILE A 415 -14.05 2.89 16.11
CA ILE A 415 -12.71 3.31 16.53
C ILE A 415 -12.34 4.67 15.91
N PHE A 416 -12.61 4.86 14.63
CA PHE A 416 -12.35 6.14 13.95
C PHE A 416 -13.17 7.27 14.59
N THR A 417 -14.47 7.06 14.77
CA THR A 417 -15.38 8.08 15.32
C THR A 417 -15.02 8.42 16.77
N ALA A 418 -14.96 7.41 17.64
CA ALA A 418 -14.66 7.61 19.05
C ALA A 418 -13.21 8.07 19.26
N GLY A 419 -12.25 7.50 18.51
CA GLY A 419 -10.85 7.90 18.55
C GLY A 419 -10.64 9.36 18.20
N MET A 420 -11.33 9.86 17.16
CA MET A 420 -11.30 11.27 16.79
C MET A 420 -11.84 12.16 17.93
N LEU A 421 -12.98 11.79 18.52
CA LEU A 421 -13.58 12.54 19.64
C LEU A 421 -12.67 12.53 20.89
N ILE A 422 -12.08 11.37 21.22
CA ILE A 422 -11.16 11.24 22.36
C ILE A 422 -9.88 12.04 22.11
N ALA A 423 -9.32 12.00 20.90
CA ALA A 423 -8.14 12.76 20.56
C ALA A 423 -8.40 14.28 20.60
N LEU A 424 -9.56 14.73 20.14
CA LEU A 424 -9.99 16.15 20.30
C LEU A 424 -10.22 16.52 21.77
N LEU A 425 -10.79 15.63 22.57
CA LEU A 425 -10.93 15.82 24.02
C LEU A 425 -9.56 15.93 24.69
N ALA A 426 -8.59 15.10 24.29
CA ALA A 426 -7.23 15.13 24.82
C ALA A 426 -6.47 16.43 24.53
N LEU A 427 -6.83 17.14 23.46
CA LEU A 427 -6.30 18.48 23.17
C LEU A 427 -6.75 19.53 24.20
N VAL A 428 -7.98 19.39 24.72
CA VAL A 428 -8.57 20.32 25.70
C VAL A 428 -8.26 19.87 27.13
N TRP A 429 -8.46 18.59 27.41
CA TRP A 429 -8.29 18.02 28.75
C TRP A 429 -7.81 16.56 28.69
N THR A 430 -6.50 16.38 28.72
CA THR A 430 -5.84 15.08 28.63
C THR A 430 -6.30 14.11 29.74
N GLY A 431 -6.50 14.60 30.97
CA GLY A 431 -6.96 13.78 32.10
C GLY A 431 -8.32 13.10 31.88
N ALA A 432 -9.28 13.79 31.25
CA ALA A 432 -10.58 13.27 30.94
C ALA A 432 -10.57 12.23 29.80
N ALA A 433 -9.53 12.24 28.97
CA ALA A 433 -9.42 11.37 27.82
C ALA A 433 -8.97 9.93 28.17
N TYR A 434 -8.27 9.70 29.31
CA TYR A 434 -7.71 8.39 29.66
C TYR A 434 -8.77 7.28 29.82
N GLY A 435 -9.87 7.57 30.51
CA GLY A 435 -10.94 6.56 30.73
C GLY A 435 -11.57 6.07 29.42
N PRO A 436 -12.08 7.00 28.56
CA PRO A 436 -12.59 6.63 27.24
C PRO A 436 -11.54 5.97 26.34
N ALA A 437 -10.27 6.40 26.41
CA ALA A 437 -9.20 5.80 25.63
C ALA A 437 -8.93 4.35 26.05
N TRP A 438 -8.86 4.07 27.35
CA TRP A 438 -8.72 2.71 27.87
C TRP A 438 -9.84 1.80 27.36
N LEU A 439 -11.09 2.26 27.37
CA LEU A 439 -12.23 1.49 26.85
C LEU A 439 -12.09 1.25 25.34
N LEU A 440 -11.68 2.27 24.57
CA LEU A 440 -11.52 2.14 23.12
C LEU A 440 -10.36 1.21 22.73
N SER A 441 -9.29 1.16 23.53
CA SER A 441 -8.16 0.24 23.31
C SER A 441 -8.59 -1.23 23.27
N TRP A 442 -9.62 -1.64 24.01
CA TRP A 442 -10.17 -2.99 23.92
C TRP A 442 -10.76 -3.30 22.54
N LEU A 443 -11.41 -2.31 21.94
CA LEU A 443 -11.95 -2.47 20.58
C LEU A 443 -10.84 -2.51 19.52
N VAL A 444 -9.76 -1.73 19.72
CA VAL A 444 -8.57 -1.81 18.87
C VAL A 444 -7.94 -3.20 18.98
N ARG A 445 -7.75 -3.70 20.21
CA ARG A 445 -7.23 -5.06 20.43
C ARG A 445 -8.09 -6.14 19.80
N TYR A 446 -9.42 -5.99 19.82
CA TYR A 446 -10.33 -6.90 19.11
C TYR A 446 -10.02 -6.96 17.61
N VAL A 447 -9.79 -5.81 16.95
CA VAL A 447 -9.45 -5.76 15.52
C VAL A 447 -8.11 -6.41 15.26
N LEU A 448 -7.08 -6.08 16.06
CA LEU A 448 -5.73 -6.64 15.93
C LEU A 448 -5.70 -8.16 16.19
N LEU A 449 -6.38 -8.63 17.25
CA LEU A 449 -6.48 -10.07 17.54
C LEU A 449 -7.26 -10.83 16.46
N SER A 450 -8.30 -10.22 15.89
CA SER A 450 -9.01 -10.79 14.74
C SER A 450 -8.07 -10.94 13.54
N ALA A 451 -7.31 -9.90 13.20
CA ALA A 451 -6.33 -9.96 12.12
C ALA A 451 -5.29 -11.07 12.37
N ARG A 452 -4.70 -11.10 13.56
CA ARG A 452 -3.73 -12.12 13.99
C ARG A 452 -4.29 -13.53 13.93
N GLY A 453 -5.52 -13.74 14.40
CA GLY A 453 -6.17 -15.05 14.40
C GLY A 453 -6.42 -15.57 13.00
N PHE A 454 -6.95 -14.73 12.11
CA PHE A 454 -7.23 -15.11 10.73
C PHE A 454 -5.97 -15.22 9.87
N SER A 455 -4.93 -14.43 10.13
CA SER A 455 -3.66 -14.52 9.38
C SER A 455 -2.90 -15.83 9.60
N LYS A 456 -3.13 -16.50 10.73
CA LYS A 456 -2.52 -17.80 11.06
C LYS A 456 -3.19 -19.01 10.40
N LEU A 457 -4.34 -18.81 9.75
CA LEU A 457 -5.01 -19.93 9.06
C LEU A 457 -4.19 -20.35 7.83
N PRO A 458 -4.05 -21.67 7.58
CA PRO A 458 -3.20 -22.19 6.49
C PRO A 458 -3.66 -21.75 5.09
N CYS A 459 -4.94 -21.36 4.94
CA CYS A 459 -5.51 -20.87 3.68
C CYS A 459 -5.90 -19.38 3.76
N ALA A 460 -5.28 -18.59 4.65
CA ALA A 460 -5.62 -17.19 4.82
C ALA A 460 -5.36 -16.37 3.56
N ALA A 461 -4.27 -16.64 2.88
CA ALA A 461 -3.85 -15.93 1.67
C ALA A 461 -3.22 -16.88 0.63
N ILE A 462 -3.24 -16.43 -0.62
CA ILE A 462 -2.53 -17.05 -1.74
C ILE A 462 -1.42 -16.07 -2.14
N TYR A 463 -0.26 -16.64 -2.44
CA TYR A 463 0.93 -15.91 -2.88
C TYR A 463 1.19 -16.17 -4.37
N PRO A 464 0.78 -15.28 -5.29
CA PRO A 464 0.88 -15.49 -6.74
C PRO A 464 2.30 -15.14 -7.28
N GLU A 465 3.35 -15.52 -6.58
CA GLU A 465 4.74 -15.28 -6.99
C GLU A 465 5.28 -16.35 -7.95
N ASN A 466 4.64 -17.51 -8.02
CA ASN A 466 5.00 -18.54 -8.99
C ASN A 466 4.06 -18.52 -10.21
N PHE A 467 4.51 -19.17 -11.30
CA PHE A 467 3.76 -19.23 -12.55
C PHE A 467 2.35 -19.80 -12.39
N TYR A 468 2.19 -20.87 -11.63
CA TYR A 468 0.90 -21.56 -11.49
C TYR A 468 -0.12 -20.74 -10.75
N MET A 469 0.29 -20.05 -9.67
CA MET A 469 -0.59 -19.16 -8.92
C MET A 469 -0.95 -17.92 -9.72
N THR A 470 0.01 -17.35 -10.45
CA THR A 470 -0.26 -16.24 -11.37
C THR A 470 -1.24 -16.65 -12.46
N ALA A 471 -1.04 -17.82 -13.09
CA ALA A 471 -1.94 -18.36 -14.11
C ALA A 471 -3.35 -18.58 -13.54
N TRP A 472 -3.47 -19.11 -12.32
CA TRP A 472 -4.75 -19.26 -11.64
C TRP A 472 -5.43 -17.91 -11.37
N CYS A 473 -4.70 -16.89 -10.93
CA CYS A 473 -5.26 -15.54 -10.74
C CYS A 473 -5.78 -14.94 -12.05
N VAL A 474 -5.07 -15.13 -13.16
CA VAL A 474 -5.52 -14.70 -14.50
C VAL A 474 -6.79 -15.46 -14.92
N LEU A 475 -6.85 -16.76 -14.69
CA LEU A 475 -8.02 -17.59 -14.99
C LEU A 475 -9.22 -17.17 -14.14
N LEU A 476 -9.02 -16.94 -12.83
CA LEU A 476 -10.05 -16.45 -11.92
C LEU A 476 -10.61 -15.11 -12.40
N TYR A 477 -9.73 -14.18 -12.73
CA TYR A 477 -10.14 -12.86 -13.20
C TYR A 477 -10.85 -12.93 -14.55
N GLY A 478 -10.34 -13.73 -15.49
CA GLY A 478 -10.99 -14.00 -16.78
C GLY A 478 -12.40 -14.59 -16.61
N ALA A 479 -12.57 -15.56 -15.68
CA ALA A 479 -13.87 -16.14 -15.38
C ALA A 479 -14.84 -15.12 -14.76
N ILE A 480 -14.38 -14.27 -13.83
CA ILE A 480 -15.19 -13.19 -13.25
C ILE A 480 -15.64 -12.23 -14.34
N LEU A 481 -14.73 -11.80 -15.20
CA LEU A 481 -15.02 -10.88 -16.30
C LEU A 481 -15.98 -11.50 -17.31
N PHE A 482 -15.76 -12.76 -17.69
CA PHE A 482 -16.65 -13.52 -18.57
C PHE A 482 -18.06 -13.61 -17.97
N TYR A 483 -18.18 -13.98 -16.69
CA TYR A 483 -19.48 -14.07 -16.01
C TYR A 483 -20.19 -12.70 -15.93
N ALA A 484 -19.44 -11.62 -15.80
CA ALA A 484 -19.98 -10.27 -15.74
C ALA A 484 -20.44 -9.72 -17.09
N LEU A 485 -19.73 -10.04 -18.17
CA LEU A 485 -19.94 -9.47 -19.52
C LEU A 485 -20.74 -10.39 -20.44
N SER A 486 -20.69 -11.70 -20.24
CA SER A 486 -21.36 -12.66 -21.14
C SER A 486 -22.89 -12.66 -20.95
N PRO A 487 -23.66 -12.70 -22.05
CA PRO A 487 -25.09 -12.96 -21.99
C PRO A 487 -25.40 -14.42 -21.59
N VAL A 488 -24.49 -15.35 -21.89
CA VAL A 488 -24.58 -16.76 -21.48
C VAL A 488 -24.09 -16.89 -20.05
N ARG A 489 -24.97 -17.28 -19.13
CA ARG A 489 -24.63 -17.45 -17.71
C ARG A 489 -24.41 -18.94 -17.41
N PRO A 490 -23.17 -19.40 -17.29
CA PRO A 490 -22.89 -20.75 -16.80
C PRO A 490 -23.43 -20.92 -15.37
N ARG A 491 -23.72 -22.13 -14.97
CA ARG A 491 -24.13 -22.42 -13.60
C ARG A 491 -23.00 -22.01 -12.64
N PHE A 492 -23.30 -21.09 -11.72
CA PHE A 492 -22.31 -20.57 -10.75
C PHE A 492 -21.57 -21.71 -10.01
N SER A 493 -22.28 -22.76 -9.62
CA SER A 493 -21.68 -23.92 -8.95
C SER A 493 -20.63 -24.63 -9.80
N VAL A 494 -20.86 -24.75 -11.10
CA VAL A 494 -19.90 -25.40 -12.03
C VAL A 494 -18.66 -24.52 -12.19
N THR A 495 -18.84 -23.23 -12.39
CA THR A 495 -17.72 -22.26 -12.51
C THR A 495 -16.89 -22.23 -11.22
N ALA A 496 -17.55 -22.18 -10.06
CA ALA A 496 -16.87 -22.19 -8.77
C ALA A 496 -16.11 -23.50 -8.53
N ALA A 497 -16.72 -24.65 -8.85
CA ALA A 497 -16.05 -25.95 -8.73
C ALA A 497 -14.85 -26.07 -9.68
N SER A 498 -14.96 -25.58 -10.92
CA SER A 498 -13.86 -25.58 -11.88
C SER A 498 -12.69 -24.70 -11.42
N LEU A 499 -13.00 -23.50 -10.86
CA LEU A 499 -11.97 -22.61 -10.32
C LEU A 499 -11.30 -23.19 -9.06
N ALA A 500 -12.06 -23.86 -8.19
CA ALA A 500 -11.51 -24.56 -7.03
C ALA A 500 -10.61 -25.73 -7.44
N ALA A 501 -11.03 -26.52 -8.40
CA ALA A 501 -10.22 -27.62 -8.95
C ALA A 501 -8.93 -27.09 -9.61
N ALA A 502 -9.02 -25.99 -10.37
CA ALA A 502 -7.86 -25.32 -10.96
C ALA A 502 -6.91 -24.77 -9.89
N LEU A 503 -7.43 -24.25 -8.76
CA LEU A 503 -6.61 -23.83 -7.63
C LEU A 503 -5.87 -25.01 -7.00
N CYS A 504 -6.58 -26.10 -6.72
CA CYS A 504 -5.94 -27.31 -6.20
C CYS A 504 -4.85 -27.83 -7.14
N ALA A 505 -5.11 -27.86 -8.44
CA ALA A 505 -4.11 -28.27 -9.43
C ALA A 505 -2.90 -27.32 -9.44
N ALA A 506 -3.13 -25.99 -9.38
CA ALA A 506 -2.06 -25.00 -9.34
C ALA A 506 -1.20 -25.14 -8.07
N LEU A 507 -1.82 -25.39 -6.91
CA LEU A 507 -1.10 -25.63 -5.64
C LEU A 507 -0.27 -26.91 -5.72
N VAL A 508 -0.84 -28.00 -6.24
CA VAL A 508 -0.13 -29.29 -6.40
C VAL A 508 1.04 -29.13 -7.38
N CYS A 509 0.83 -28.45 -8.51
CA CYS A 509 1.90 -28.21 -9.48
C CYS A 509 3.02 -27.34 -8.92
N ALA A 510 2.67 -26.27 -8.17
CA ALA A 510 3.64 -25.41 -7.52
C ALA A 510 4.47 -26.19 -6.49
N TYR A 511 3.80 -26.96 -5.63
CA TYR A 511 4.45 -27.80 -4.64
C TYR A 511 5.36 -28.86 -5.31
N ALA A 512 4.85 -29.55 -6.32
CA ALA A 512 5.62 -30.58 -7.03
C ALA A 512 6.84 -29.98 -7.75
N GLN A 513 6.73 -28.79 -8.31
CA GLN A 513 7.86 -28.11 -8.95
C GLN A 513 8.94 -27.72 -7.93
N PHE A 514 8.56 -27.27 -6.75
CA PHE A 514 9.50 -26.90 -5.71
C PHE A 514 10.22 -28.11 -5.11
N HIS A 515 9.51 -29.23 -4.96
CA HIS A 515 10.02 -30.45 -4.32
C HIS A 515 10.57 -31.49 -5.32
N LEU A 516 11.08 -31.02 -6.46
CA LEU A 516 11.74 -31.91 -7.40
C LEU A 516 13.02 -32.52 -6.79
N PRO A 517 13.42 -33.74 -7.20
CA PRO A 517 14.60 -34.39 -6.68
C PRO A 517 15.92 -33.77 -7.17
N TYR A 518 15.81 -32.61 -7.83
CA TYR A 518 16.98 -31.83 -8.23
C TYR A 518 17.39 -30.85 -7.14
N PHE A 519 18.64 -30.51 -7.23
CA PHE A 519 19.20 -29.37 -6.53
C PHE A 519 18.71 -28.06 -7.18
N THR A 520 18.14 -27.19 -6.41
CA THR A 520 17.81 -25.82 -6.83
C THR A 520 18.43 -24.81 -5.90
N PHE A 521 18.98 -23.76 -6.50
CA PHE A 521 19.58 -22.65 -5.79
C PHE A 521 18.97 -21.35 -6.33
N THR A 522 18.27 -20.64 -5.49
CA THR A 522 17.53 -19.44 -5.87
C THR A 522 18.08 -18.25 -5.13
N ALA A 523 18.61 -17.25 -5.84
CA ALA A 523 18.95 -15.94 -5.29
C ALA A 523 17.73 -15.05 -5.36
N LEU A 524 17.29 -14.55 -4.20
CA LEU A 524 16.15 -13.63 -4.12
C LEU A 524 16.60 -12.18 -4.33
N ASP A 525 15.79 -11.39 -5.00
CA ASP A 525 16.05 -9.95 -5.19
C ASP A 525 15.65 -9.18 -3.92
N VAL A 526 16.57 -9.11 -2.98
CA VAL A 526 16.44 -8.39 -1.71
C VAL A 526 17.07 -6.99 -1.77
N GLY A 527 17.44 -6.52 -2.97
CA GLY A 527 18.13 -5.26 -3.19
C GLY A 527 19.62 -5.37 -2.91
N GLN A 528 20.15 -4.50 -2.05
CA GLN A 528 21.55 -4.57 -1.62
C GLN A 528 21.63 -5.49 -0.40
N GLY A 529 22.03 -6.74 -0.62
CA GLY A 529 22.15 -7.79 0.39
C GLY A 529 22.06 -9.18 -0.22
N GLN A 530 21.99 -10.19 0.63
CA GLN A 530 22.03 -11.59 0.25
C GLN A 530 20.88 -12.38 0.90
N CYS A 531 20.17 -13.14 0.09
CA CYS A 531 19.21 -14.14 0.54
C CYS A 531 19.15 -15.27 -0.51
N LEU A 532 19.64 -16.43 -0.14
CA LEU A 532 19.77 -17.57 -1.02
C LEU A 532 18.94 -18.73 -0.49
N VAL A 533 18.05 -19.26 -1.31
CA VAL A 533 17.26 -20.45 -0.97
C VAL A 533 17.87 -21.65 -1.67
N TYR A 534 18.29 -22.59 -0.87
CA TYR A 534 18.73 -23.92 -1.29
C TYR A 534 17.60 -24.91 -1.06
N GLN A 535 17.31 -25.74 -2.06
CA GLN A 535 16.22 -26.69 -1.94
C GLN A 535 16.55 -27.99 -2.69
N ARG A 536 16.24 -29.12 -2.09
CA ARG A 536 16.29 -30.44 -2.71
C ARG A 536 15.28 -31.40 -2.06
N GLY A 537 14.40 -31.95 -2.87
CA GLY A 537 13.33 -32.82 -2.36
C GLY A 537 12.48 -32.08 -1.31
N THR A 538 12.41 -32.60 -0.11
CA THR A 538 11.68 -31.99 1.02
C THR A 538 12.57 -31.19 1.96
N TRP A 539 13.84 -30.98 1.63
CA TRP A 539 14.80 -30.29 2.47
C TRP A 539 15.09 -28.90 1.93
N THR A 540 14.91 -27.92 2.77
CA THR A 540 15.04 -26.51 2.44
C THR A 540 16.00 -25.82 3.41
N ALA A 541 16.97 -25.08 2.88
CA ALA A 541 17.81 -24.19 3.65
C ALA A 541 17.77 -22.77 3.09
N VAL A 542 17.94 -21.81 3.99
CA VAL A 542 18.14 -20.41 3.62
C VAL A 542 19.52 -19.99 4.08
N ILE A 543 20.33 -19.45 3.17
CA ILE A 543 21.67 -18.95 3.43
C ILE A 543 21.60 -17.45 3.32
N ASP A 544 21.86 -16.79 4.43
CA ASP A 544 21.62 -15.38 4.67
C ASP A 544 20.15 -14.94 4.44
N CYS A 545 19.77 -13.89 5.05
CA CYS A 545 18.46 -13.28 4.91
C CYS A 545 18.56 -11.80 5.27
N GLY A 546 19.28 -11.04 4.45
CA GLY A 546 19.48 -9.62 4.64
C GLY A 546 19.32 -8.84 3.35
N GLY A 547 19.13 -7.54 3.46
CA GLY A 547 18.98 -6.69 2.29
C GLY A 547 18.75 -5.23 2.64
N SER A 548 18.89 -4.38 1.63
CA SER A 548 18.61 -2.94 1.76
C SER A 548 17.11 -2.63 1.93
N THR A 549 16.26 -3.61 1.69
CA THR A 549 14.83 -3.54 2.00
C THR A 549 14.61 -4.20 3.36
N TRP A 550 13.93 -3.51 4.26
CA TRP A 550 13.55 -4.01 5.60
C TRP A 550 12.68 -5.28 5.57
N ASN A 551 12.42 -5.84 4.39
CA ASN A 551 11.48 -6.92 4.15
C ASN A 551 12.15 -8.19 3.64
N ALA A 552 13.47 -8.34 3.72
CA ALA A 552 14.15 -9.53 3.19
C ALA A 552 13.59 -10.84 3.75
N GLY A 553 13.30 -10.89 5.07
CA GLY A 553 12.66 -12.04 5.69
C GLY A 553 11.23 -12.30 5.22
N GLU A 554 10.48 -11.24 4.93
CA GLU A 554 9.13 -11.34 4.37
C GLU A 554 9.16 -11.82 2.91
N ASP A 555 10.11 -11.31 2.12
CA ASP A 555 10.28 -11.71 0.72
C ASP A 555 10.67 -13.18 0.62
N ALA A 556 11.59 -13.64 1.48
CA ALA A 556 11.94 -15.06 1.60
C ALA A 556 10.75 -15.93 2.04
N ALA A 557 10.01 -15.50 3.05
CA ALA A 557 8.83 -16.21 3.53
C ALA A 557 7.74 -16.31 2.45
N ARG A 558 7.46 -15.23 1.71
CA ARG A 558 6.48 -15.23 0.60
C ARG A 558 6.90 -16.16 -0.54
N TYR A 559 8.20 -16.12 -0.90
CA TYR A 559 8.72 -17.03 -1.92
C TYR A 559 8.45 -18.48 -1.54
N LEU A 560 8.85 -18.91 -0.35
CA LEU A 560 8.64 -20.27 0.14
C LEU A 560 7.15 -20.63 0.21
N GLN A 561 6.34 -19.75 0.80
CA GLN A 561 4.88 -19.97 0.92
C GLN A 561 4.17 -20.02 -0.43
N SER A 562 4.70 -19.37 -1.47
CA SER A 562 4.13 -19.44 -2.81
C SER A 562 4.19 -20.85 -3.41
N TYR A 563 5.14 -21.66 -2.95
CA TYR A 563 5.29 -23.06 -3.31
C TYR A 563 4.70 -24.03 -2.27
N GLY A 564 4.08 -23.51 -1.22
CA GLY A 564 3.49 -24.32 -0.16
C GLY A 564 4.51 -24.81 0.88
N GLU A 565 5.71 -24.21 0.90
CA GLU A 565 6.73 -24.53 1.90
C GLU A 565 6.60 -23.61 3.12
N TYR A 566 6.43 -24.22 4.29
CA TYR A 566 6.25 -23.52 5.57
C TYR A 566 7.32 -23.90 6.61
N ARG A 567 8.27 -24.74 6.21
CA ARG A 567 9.33 -25.27 7.07
C ARG A 567 10.69 -25.01 6.43
N ILE A 568 11.64 -24.63 7.24
CA ILE A 568 13.04 -24.43 6.88
C ILE A 568 13.86 -25.31 7.82
N GLU A 569 14.58 -26.28 7.28
CA GLU A 569 15.40 -27.19 8.07
C GLU A 569 16.66 -26.51 8.60
N ALA A 570 17.22 -25.58 7.82
CA ALA A 570 18.42 -24.84 8.20
C ALA A 570 18.36 -23.38 7.73
N LEU A 571 18.49 -22.44 8.66
CA LEU A 571 18.81 -21.05 8.37
C LEU A 571 20.30 -20.85 8.74
N ILE A 572 21.12 -20.49 7.77
CA ILE A 572 22.56 -20.33 7.95
C ILE A 572 22.89 -18.85 7.74
N LEU A 573 23.37 -18.15 8.75
CA LEU A 573 23.78 -16.76 8.66
C LEU A 573 25.30 -16.68 8.60
N THR A 574 25.83 -16.10 7.53
CA THR A 574 27.27 -16.01 7.33
C THR A 574 27.91 -15.07 8.33
N HIS A 575 27.30 -13.92 8.59
CA HIS A 575 27.71 -12.93 9.59
C HIS A 575 26.52 -12.04 9.99
N TYR A 576 26.74 -11.10 10.94
CA TYR A 576 25.65 -10.32 11.53
C TYR A 576 25.40 -8.95 10.88
N ASP A 577 25.96 -8.66 9.71
CA ASP A 577 25.67 -7.39 9.02
C ASP A 577 24.22 -7.35 8.49
N ALA A 578 23.64 -6.17 8.46
CA ALA A 578 22.23 -6.01 8.13
C ALA A 578 21.85 -6.48 6.71
N ASP A 579 22.81 -6.44 5.79
CA ASP A 579 22.65 -6.92 4.41
C ASP A 579 22.75 -8.46 4.28
N HIS A 580 23.09 -9.17 5.37
CA HIS A 580 23.13 -10.64 5.45
C HIS A 580 22.16 -11.23 6.48
N ALA A 581 21.97 -10.57 7.62
CA ALA A 581 21.17 -11.10 8.72
C ALA A 581 19.92 -10.28 9.06
N GLY A 582 19.74 -9.09 8.43
CA GLY A 582 18.70 -8.12 8.82
C GLY A 582 17.26 -8.62 8.74
N GLY A 583 16.96 -9.62 7.91
CA GLY A 583 15.63 -10.23 7.79
C GLY A 583 15.47 -11.56 8.56
N ALA A 584 16.51 -12.07 9.19
CA ALA A 584 16.50 -13.40 9.79
C ALA A 584 15.44 -13.55 10.89
N ALA A 585 15.33 -12.58 11.79
CA ALA A 585 14.33 -12.59 12.86
C ALA A 585 12.89 -12.60 12.30
N GLN A 586 12.64 -11.86 11.21
CA GLN A 586 11.35 -11.86 10.52
C GLN A 586 11.06 -13.23 9.87
N LEU A 587 12.08 -13.84 9.27
CA LEU A 587 11.94 -15.17 8.67
C LEU A 587 11.61 -16.23 9.72
N ILE A 588 12.30 -16.24 10.87
CA ILE A 588 12.03 -17.14 12.00
C ILE A 588 10.61 -16.92 12.55
N GLU A 589 10.11 -15.70 12.52
CA GLU A 589 8.74 -15.41 12.94
C GLU A 589 7.69 -15.93 11.97
N ARG A 590 7.96 -15.85 10.67
CA ARG A 590 7.01 -16.19 9.60
C ARG A 590 7.01 -17.65 9.19
N GLN A 591 8.14 -18.33 9.36
CA GLN A 591 8.37 -19.71 8.97
C GLN A 591 8.75 -20.55 10.18
N ARG A 592 8.50 -21.85 10.09
CA ARG A 592 9.00 -22.79 11.08
C ARG A 592 10.45 -23.12 10.74
N VAL A 593 11.38 -22.41 11.35
CA VAL A 593 12.81 -22.69 11.24
C VAL A 593 13.19 -23.73 12.30
N GLU A 594 13.77 -24.87 11.90
CA GLU A 594 14.16 -25.90 12.85
C GLU A 594 15.48 -25.58 13.53
N ARG A 595 16.49 -25.21 12.71
CA ARG A 595 17.83 -24.92 13.19
C ARG A 595 18.33 -23.64 12.56
N VAL A 596 18.96 -22.79 13.38
CA VAL A 596 19.70 -21.63 12.91
C VAL A 596 21.18 -21.81 13.22
N PHE A 597 22.01 -21.66 12.21
CA PHE A 597 23.47 -21.78 12.29
C PHE A 597 24.06 -20.36 12.29
N LEU A 598 24.82 -20.04 13.33
CA LEU A 598 25.35 -18.72 13.57
C LEU A 598 26.87 -18.77 13.76
N PRO A 599 27.62 -17.78 13.27
CA PRO A 599 29.02 -17.62 13.68
C PRO A 599 29.08 -17.25 15.16
N ARG A 600 30.08 -17.75 15.87
CA ARG A 600 30.25 -17.42 17.30
C ARG A 600 30.54 -15.94 17.50
N GLY A 601 31.24 -15.31 16.57
CA GLY A 601 31.56 -13.89 16.40
C GLY A 601 31.49 -13.00 17.63
N VAL A 602 32.49 -12.18 17.75
CA VAL A 602 32.95 -11.53 19.00
C VAL A 602 32.06 -10.36 19.47
N GLU A 603 31.23 -9.78 18.62
CA GLU A 603 30.51 -8.55 18.99
C GLU A 603 29.06 -8.79 19.39
N ALA A 604 28.66 -8.19 20.52
CA ALA A 604 27.28 -7.97 20.88
C ALA A 604 26.67 -7.01 19.84
N SER A 605 25.92 -7.56 18.91
CA SER A 605 25.15 -6.74 17.97
C SER A 605 23.67 -6.85 18.35
N ASP A 606 22.95 -5.73 18.34
CA ASP A 606 21.51 -5.68 18.60
C ASP A 606 20.75 -6.68 17.71
N LEU A 607 21.28 -6.93 16.51
CA LEU A 607 20.72 -7.87 15.54
C LEU A 607 20.88 -9.32 16.01
N LYS A 608 22.05 -9.69 16.54
CA LYS A 608 22.29 -11.02 17.12
C LYS A 608 21.35 -11.30 18.29
N GLU A 609 21.21 -10.34 19.21
CA GLU A 609 20.30 -10.47 20.35
C GLU A 609 18.84 -10.64 19.91
N THR A 610 18.41 -9.85 18.90
CA THR A 610 17.06 -9.95 18.32
C THR A 610 16.81 -11.32 17.70
N ILE A 611 17.76 -11.88 16.95
CA ILE A 611 17.66 -13.19 16.32
C ILE A 611 17.57 -14.29 17.40
N LEU A 612 18.44 -14.24 18.44
CA LEU A 612 18.45 -15.20 19.52
C LEU A 612 17.14 -15.16 20.33
N ALA A 613 16.64 -13.97 20.65
CA ALA A 613 15.37 -13.81 21.35
C ALA A 613 14.20 -14.40 20.53
N LYS A 614 14.18 -14.16 19.22
CA LYS A 614 13.13 -14.68 18.34
C LYS A 614 13.24 -16.20 18.14
N ALA A 615 14.46 -16.75 18.05
CA ALA A 615 14.69 -18.18 17.99
C ALA A 615 14.19 -18.88 19.26
N ALA A 616 14.49 -18.32 20.45
CA ALA A 616 14.00 -18.83 21.71
C ALA A 616 12.46 -18.79 21.83
N GLU A 617 11.83 -17.69 21.39
CA GLU A 617 10.36 -17.55 21.37
C GLU A 617 9.68 -18.62 20.48
N ARG A 618 10.33 -18.98 19.37
CA ARG A 618 9.77 -19.91 18.38
C ARG A 618 10.21 -21.36 18.58
N GLY A 619 11.10 -21.61 19.53
CA GLY A 619 11.66 -22.94 19.79
C GLY A 619 12.59 -23.44 18.67
N THR A 620 13.23 -22.51 17.98
CA THR A 620 14.26 -22.80 16.97
C THR A 620 15.56 -23.18 17.66
N GLU A 621 16.18 -24.28 17.27
CA GLU A 621 17.47 -24.70 17.78
C GLU A 621 18.58 -23.77 17.26
N VAL A 622 19.39 -23.24 18.15
CA VAL A 622 20.51 -22.36 17.80
C VAL A 622 21.81 -23.15 17.88
N ILE A 623 22.56 -23.19 16.80
CA ILE A 623 23.84 -23.88 16.68
C ILE A 623 24.92 -22.86 16.34
N PHE A 624 25.89 -22.68 17.24
CA PHE A 624 27.07 -21.88 16.95
C PHE A 624 28.13 -22.76 16.25
N VAL A 625 28.61 -22.27 15.10
CA VAL A 625 29.54 -23.01 14.24
C VAL A 625 30.96 -22.71 14.72
N ASP A 626 31.53 -23.66 15.50
CA ASP A 626 32.89 -23.58 16.02
C ASP A 626 33.85 -24.48 15.23
N GLU A 627 33.32 -25.51 14.56
CA GLU A 627 34.05 -26.48 13.74
C GLU A 627 33.27 -26.69 12.42
N ASP A 628 33.97 -27.21 11.44
CA ASP A 628 33.36 -27.50 10.15
C ASP A 628 32.22 -28.55 10.31
N LEU A 629 31.06 -28.21 9.84
CA LEU A 629 29.85 -29.04 9.92
C LEU A 629 29.46 -29.58 8.54
N LEU A 630 29.04 -30.84 8.50
CA LEU A 630 28.46 -31.46 7.33
C LEU A 630 26.98 -31.72 7.58
N LEU A 631 26.12 -31.03 6.84
CA LEU A 631 24.69 -31.25 6.83
C LEU A 631 24.37 -32.16 5.65
N SER A 632 24.18 -33.45 5.91
CA SER A 632 23.83 -34.43 4.88
C SER A 632 22.32 -34.62 4.85
N PHE A 633 21.75 -34.66 3.65
CA PHE A 633 20.34 -34.93 3.38
C PHE A 633 20.24 -35.75 2.09
N ASP A 634 19.06 -36.24 1.78
CA ASP A 634 18.85 -37.21 0.71
C ASP A 634 19.45 -36.74 -0.63
N GLY A 635 20.66 -37.23 -0.93
CA GLY A 635 21.41 -36.99 -2.15
C GLY A 635 22.09 -35.64 -2.28
N GLY A 636 22.36 -34.90 -1.19
CA GLY A 636 23.10 -33.63 -1.16
C GLY A 636 23.80 -33.39 0.16
N GLU A 637 24.72 -32.45 0.14
CA GLU A 637 25.51 -32.05 1.30
C GLU A 637 25.66 -30.53 1.31
N LEU A 638 25.50 -29.93 2.49
CA LEU A 638 25.96 -28.58 2.78
C LEU A 638 27.13 -28.65 3.78
N ARG A 639 28.29 -28.21 3.37
CA ARG A 639 29.44 -28.05 4.25
C ARG A 639 29.46 -26.61 4.75
N VAL A 640 29.34 -26.45 6.04
CA VAL A 640 29.40 -25.16 6.72
C VAL A 640 30.77 -25.08 7.38
N PHE A 641 31.60 -24.20 6.87
CA PHE A 641 32.96 -24.00 7.36
C PHE A 641 32.95 -22.99 8.50
N ALA A 642 33.67 -23.35 9.59
CA ALA A 642 33.84 -22.47 10.73
C ALA A 642 34.64 -21.20 10.35
N PRO A 643 34.48 -20.10 11.11
CA PRO A 643 35.27 -18.89 10.92
C PRO A 643 36.77 -19.15 11.05
N LEU A 644 37.55 -18.55 10.15
CA LEU A 644 39.03 -18.68 10.19
C LEU A 644 39.70 -17.65 11.12
N SER A 645 38.99 -16.63 11.54
CA SER A 645 39.50 -15.52 12.34
C SER A 645 38.40 -14.88 13.18
N ASP A 646 38.76 -14.32 14.34
CA ASP A 646 37.83 -13.61 15.24
C ASP A 646 38.01 -12.08 15.17
N LYS A 647 38.66 -11.54 14.11
CA LYS A 647 39.15 -10.15 14.13
C LYS A 647 38.17 -9.12 13.55
N ASP A 648 37.30 -9.50 12.64
CA ASP A 648 36.40 -8.57 11.94
C ASP A 648 35.10 -9.28 11.56
N SER A 649 34.00 -8.57 11.40
CA SER A 649 32.69 -9.19 11.16
C SER A 649 32.68 -10.03 9.87
N ASN A 650 33.38 -9.59 8.84
CA ASN A 650 33.54 -10.34 7.61
C ASN A 650 34.56 -11.51 7.70
N ASP A 651 35.62 -11.35 8.47
CA ASP A 651 36.64 -12.37 8.66
C ASP A 651 36.20 -13.47 9.64
N SER A 652 35.28 -13.15 10.55
CA SER A 652 34.62 -14.09 11.47
C SER A 652 33.36 -14.76 10.91
N GLY A 653 33.12 -14.61 9.62
CA GLY A 653 31.98 -15.19 8.92
C GLY A 653 32.14 -16.70 8.63
N ILE A 654 31.03 -17.41 8.60
CA ILE A 654 30.97 -18.78 8.12
C ILE A 654 30.82 -18.82 6.60
N SER A 655 31.39 -19.85 5.99
CA SER A 655 31.26 -20.09 4.55
C SER A 655 30.46 -21.37 4.30
N VAL A 656 29.73 -21.41 3.21
CA VAL A 656 28.86 -22.55 2.87
C VAL A 656 29.21 -23.06 1.49
N LEU A 657 29.52 -24.37 1.42
CA LEU A 657 29.69 -25.09 0.16
C LEU A 657 28.52 -26.07 -0.01
N ALA A 658 27.73 -25.86 -1.04
CA ALA A 658 26.66 -26.78 -1.43
C ALA A 658 27.17 -27.74 -2.50
N SER A 659 27.03 -29.03 -2.25
CA SER A 659 27.34 -30.09 -3.23
C SER A 659 26.14 -30.98 -3.44
N ALA A 660 25.89 -31.33 -4.70
CA ALA A 660 24.92 -32.34 -5.11
C ALA A 660 25.68 -33.49 -5.72
N GLY A 661 25.51 -34.70 -5.16
CA GLY A 661 26.14 -35.91 -5.63
C GLY A 661 25.58 -36.40 -6.94
#